data_8f6b11c4480cf0809d49735016cedb71
#
_entry.id   8f6b11c4480cf0809d49735016cedb71
#
_cell.length_a   1.000
_cell.length_b   1.000
_cell.length_c   1.000
_cell.angle_alpha   90.00
_cell.angle_beta   90.00
_cell.angle_gamma   90.00
#
_symmetry.space_group_name_H-M   'P 1'
#
loop_
_entity.id
_entity.type
_entity.pdbx_description
1 polymer ?
#
loop_
_entity_poly.entity_id
_entity_poly.type
_entity_poly.pdbx_seq_one_letter_code
_entity_poly.pdbx_strand_id
1 'polypeptide(L)'
;MWSWGKKTSPTRAVHYQLNYPIDPSPTPRRDLWGRTARRGHSPVIASTNADFILFVIGGPSRHKPKLGQLPTMSVFFKDISSDNPVQKGDVEKLLEPLGLTIKPEESADYQRLLAAVHDCATRIDRLPDYQPVPDTKKYPRENIHIPTAEEQEFGHAWAHRFLIRGDQSAKDPSSGSLKGRSVCLKDCIAVAGVPQFFGSDAFPPWTPSTDATVVTRVLDAGADILGTATCEHFCNSTASFTSAQGTIENPYREGYSTGGSTSGGAALVGSGKIDIALGTDQGGSIRVPSSFCGCVGVKPTHGLIPFTGFTSGDAIDDHAGPICRSVMEAAQCLDVISGYDGIDDKSLGAEAHGSYNFANFLRSSSGRLDGIKIGILKEGFHQEIVDPRVRDHVLMAAQKLESLGAAVEEVSVPLHLEGPSIWTLQQRISGSSGILGRATGHRGLGLTEFEKARLPFTDPSFHKLFPSTKNTVINGLYLQDKFPGLYSKTVNIGRQISDAYQRAFQTYDVIIMPTTPFVAPRHGARDSVLGSFEPTIGLTTNTAVFNVTGHPAMSMPVGFIPAKDDAQVMLPVGMQIVGGLWQEKSILRVGHAWENNFDWRALKNIEESTNQVHDSPFNGASMKSNSRPVPEVNSTTSPTLKRVKLSA
;
A
#
# COMPACT_ATOMS: atom_id res chain seq x y z
N MET A 1 3.70 61.58 -5.73
CA MET A 1 4.80 62.14 -6.56
C MET A 1 6.00 61.24 -6.41
N TRP A 2 6.29 60.54 -7.42
CA TRP A 2 7.54 60.21 -8.12
C TRP A 2 7.26 59.05 -9.05
N SER A 3 7.28 59.36 -10.35
CA SER A 3 7.18 58.51 -11.53
C SER A 3 8.55 57.96 -11.93
N TRP A 4 8.62 56.71 -12.35
CA TRP A 4 9.62 56.17 -13.28
C TRP A 4 8.99 54.98 -13.94
N GLY A 5 8.77 54.79 -15.19
CA GLY A 5 9.67 55.04 -16.31
C GLY A 5 9.86 53.67 -16.98
N LYS A 6 9.02 53.37 -18.05
CA LYS A 6 9.12 52.13 -18.87
C LYS A 6 10.49 52.06 -19.56
N LYS A 7 11.14 50.90 -19.52
CA LYS A 7 12.08 50.45 -20.58
C LYS A 7 11.83 49.00 -20.92
N THR A 8 11.38 48.81 -22.15
CA THR A 8 11.28 47.55 -22.89
C THR A 8 12.65 47.15 -23.43
N SER A 9 13.05 45.89 -23.29
CA SER A 9 14.07 45.29 -24.15
C SER A 9 13.75 43.81 -24.42
N PRO A 10 14.09 43.29 -25.61
CA PRO A 10 13.46 42.09 -26.16
C PRO A 10 14.13 40.81 -25.75
N THR A 11 13.31 39.80 -25.49
CA THR A 11 13.69 38.43 -25.18
C THR A 11 14.23 37.74 -26.42
N ARG A 12 15.49 37.32 -26.42
CA ARG A 12 16.06 36.39 -27.38
C ARG A 12 15.65 34.96 -26.99
N ALA A 13 14.91 34.31 -27.89
CA ALA A 13 14.70 32.87 -27.84
C ALA A 13 15.97 32.14 -28.25
N VAL A 14 16.50 31.28 -27.41
CA VAL A 14 17.61 30.37 -27.73
C VAL A 14 16.99 29.01 -28.03
N HIS A 15 17.00 28.61 -29.28
CA HIS A 15 16.70 27.25 -29.72
C HIS A 15 17.94 26.37 -29.51
N TYR A 16 17.83 25.36 -28.67
CA TYR A 16 18.79 24.25 -28.64
C TYR A 16 18.28 23.15 -29.57
N GLN A 17 18.96 22.96 -30.70
CA GLN A 17 18.88 21.75 -31.50
C GLN A 17 19.88 20.74 -30.94
N LEU A 18 19.38 19.62 -30.44
CA LEU A 18 20.18 18.43 -30.15
C LEU A 18 20.23 17.55 -31.38
N ASN A 19 21.39 17.55 -32.08
CA ASN A 19 21.70 16.62 -33.16
C ASN A 19 22.21 15.32 -32.53
N TYR A 20 21.49 14.21 -32.70
CA TYR A 20 22.00 12.85 -32.54
C TYR A 20 22.26 12.27 -33.93
N PRO A 21 23.41 11.64 -34.20
CA PRO A 21 23.64 10.95 -35.46
C PRO A 21 22.89 9.62 -35.49
N ILE A 22 22.08 9.43 -36.52
CA ILE A 22 21.43 8.16 -36.85
C ILE A 22 22.40 7.35 -37.72
N ASP A 23 22.80 6.19 -37.21
CA ASP A 23 23.56 5.19 -37.98
C ASP A 23 22.54 4.18 -38.57
N PRO A 24 22.47 4.03 -39.91
CA PRO A 24 21.58 3.07 -40.53
C PRO A 24 22.33 1.83 -41.01
N SER A 25 22.37 0.77 -40.20
CA SER A 25 22.66 -0.55 -40.77
C SER A 25 21.89 -1.66 -40.03
N PRO A 26 21.02 -2.42 -40.70
CA PRO A 26 20.34 -3.57 -40.08
C PRO A 26 21.16 -4.84 -40.30
N THR A 27 21.58 -5.46 -39.20
CA THR A 27 21.99 -6.86 -39.21
C THR A 27 20.85 -7.75 -38.72
N PRO A 28 20.55 -8.88 -39.35
CA PRO A 28 19.42 -9.72 -39.00
C PRO A 28 19.71 -10.57 -37.76
N ARG A 29 18.86 -10.49 -36.75
CA ARG A 29 18.82 -11.44 -35.63
C ARG A 29 18.13 -12.73 -36.07
N ARG A 30 18.83 -13.84 -35.86
CA ARG A 30 18.34 -15.21 -36.08
C ARG A 30 17.22 -15.55 -35.11
N ASP A 31 16.10 -16.03 -35.65
CA ASP A 31 15.03 -16.66 -34.92
C ASP A 31 15.45 -18.02 -34.39
N LEU A 32 15.31 -18.21 -33.08
CA LEU A 32 15.45 -19.49 -32.39
C LEU A 32 14.05 -20.05 -32.08
N TRP A 33 13.36 -20.55 -33.08
CA TRP A 33 12.26 -21.52 -32.87
C TRP A 33 12.14 -22.43 -34.13
N GLY A 34 12.95 -23.45 -34.14
CA GLY A 34 12.77 -24.55 -35.08
C GLY A 34 11.73 -25.54 -34.57
N ARG A 35 10.58 -25.60 -35.22
CA ARG A 35 9.79 -26.84 -35.32
C ARG A 35 9.07 -26.92 -36.68
N THR A 36 9.34 -27.99 -37.34
CA THR A 36 8.84 -28.44 -38.64
C THR A 36 7.33 -28.51 -38.71
N ALA A 37 6.75 -27.79 -39.68
CA ALA A 37 5.34 -27.95 -40.07
C ALA A 37 5.16 -29.08 -41.08
N ARG A 38 4.37 -30.09 -40.76
CA ARG A 38 3.75 -31.01 -41.73
C ARG A 38 2.42 -30.44 -42.19
N ARG A 39 2.21 -30.47 -43.50
CA ARG A 39 0.96 -30.11 -44.20
C ARG A 39 -0.17 -31.07 -43.82
N GLY A 40 -1.38 -30.54 -43.64
CA GLY A 40 -2.58 -31.35 -43.56
C GLY A 40 -3.83 -30.55 -43.25
N HIS A 41 -4.64 -30.27 -44.27
CA HIS A 41 -6.09 -30.01 -44.27
C HIS A 41 -6.71 -28.91 -43.43
N SER A 42 -7.26 -27.90 -44.14
CA SER A 42 -8.23 -26.93 -43.64
C SER A 42 -9.54 -27.63 -43.21
N PRO A 43 -10.15 -27.21 -42.10
CA PRO A 43 -11.59 -27.33 -41.94
C PRO A 43 -12.29 -25.98 -42.07
N VAL A 44 -13.38 -26.04 -42.75
CA VAL A 44 -14.42 -25.03 -42.97
C VAL A 44 -14.89 -24.49 -41.64
N ILE A 45 -14.87 -23.15 -41.50
CA ILE A 45 -15.48 -22.45 -40.35
C ILE A 45 -16.99 -22.38 -40.62
N ALA A 46 -17.75 -23.15 -39.87
CA ALA A 46 -19.19 -22.97 -39.75
C ALA A 46 -19.47 -21.84 -38.77
N SER A 47 -20.16 -20.80 -39.23
CA SER A 47 -20.69 -19.71 -38.41
C SER A 47 -21.81 -20.26 -37.53
N THR A 48 -21.66 -20.21 -36.23
CA THR A 48 -22.78 -20.38 -35.29
C THR A 48 -23.25 -19.04 -34.81
N ASN A 49 -24.50 -18.73 -35.15
CA ASN A 49 -25.28 -17.60 -34.67
C ASN A 49 -25.38 -17.66 -33.14
N ALA A 50 -25.00 -16.56 -32.46
CA ALA A 50 -25.38 -16.33 -31.07
C ALA A 50 -26.75 -15.64 -31.05
N ASP A 51 -27.79 -16.38 -30.68
CA ASP A 51 -29.14 -15.85 -30.49
C ASP A 51 -29.20 -14.96 -29.25
N PHE A 52 -29.43 -13.67 -29.49
CA PHE A 52 -29.90 -12.74 -28.45
C PHE A 52 -31.38 -13.00 -28.19
N ILE A 53 -31.74 -13.51 -27.04
CA ILE A 53 -33.12 -13.65 -26.60
C ILE A 53 -33.69 -12.26 -26.26
N LEU A 54 -34.50 -11.75 -27.16
CA LEU A 54 -35.31 -10.55 -26.97
C LEU A 54 -36.66 -10.94 -26.37
N PHE A 55 -36.94 -10.65 -25.12
CA PHE A 55 -38.30 -10.78 -24.57
C PHE A 55 -39.19 -9.67 -25.13
N VAL A 56 -40.02 -10.04 -26.11
CA VAL A 56 -41.14 -9.19 -26.57
C VAL A 56 -42.42 -9.72 -25.94
N ILE A 57 -43.01 -8.94 -25.02
CA ILE A 57 -44.40 -9.14 -24.60
C ILE A 57 -45.27 -8.36 -25.60
N GLY A 58 -46.10 -9.11 -26.28
CA GLY A 58 -46.78 -8.65 -27.47
C GLY A 58 -48.10 -7.95 -27.27
N GLY A 59 -48.50 -7.20 -28.32
CA GLY A 59 -49.81 -6.75 -28.68
C GLY A 59 -49.72 -5.99 -30.03
N PRO A 60 -50.60 -6.24 -30.99
CA PRO A 60 -50.43 -5.71 -32.34
C PRO A 60 -50.93 -4.25 -32.42
N SER A 61 -50.01 -3.28 -32.50
CA SER A 61 -50.35 -1.95 -33.04
C SER A 61 -49.38 -1.59 -34.14
N ARG A 62 -49.96 -1.40 -35.33
CA ARG A 62 -49.29 -0.94 -36.56
C ARG A 62 -48.85 0.50 -36.42
N HIS A 63 -47.77 0.76 -35.71
CA HIS A 63 -46.96 1.96 -35.88
C HIS A 63 -45.51 1.52 -35.85
N LYS A 64 -44.83 1.57 -37.02
CA LYS A 64 -43.38 1.52 -37.08
C LYS A 64 -42.87 2.68 -36.23
N PRO A 65 -42.16 2.46 -35.13
CA PRO A 65 -41.45 3.54 -34.49
C PRO A 65 -40.41 4.02 -35.52
N LYS A 66 -40.48 5.29 -35.91
CA LYS A 66 -39.32 5.98 -36.48
C LYS A 66 -38.18 5.69 -35.48
N LEU A 67 -37.09 5.09 -35.96
CA LEU A 67 -35.85 5.05 -35.20
C LEU A 67 -35.47 6.52 -34.90
N GLY A 68 -36.00 7.02 -33.79
CA GLY A 68 -35.53 8.26 -33.22
C GLY A 68 -34.05 8.04 -32.92
N GLN A 69 -33.23 8.92 -33.44
CA GLN A 69 -31.80 8.97 -33.14
C GLN A 69 -31.64 8.76 -31.66
N LEU A 70 -31.00 7.63 -31.28
CA LEU A 70 -30.44 7.45 -29.93
C LEU A 70 -29.62 8.70 -29.66
N PRO A 71 -29.86 9.43 -28.54
CA PRO A 71 -29.08 10.61 -28.26
C PRO A 71 -27.61 10.18 -28.24
N THR A 72 -26.84 10.71 -29.18
CA THR A 72 -25.39 10.61 -29.14
C THR A 72 -24.96 11.06 -27.76
N MET A 73 -24.21 10.22 -27.05
CA MET A 73 -23.76 10.44 -25.68
C MET A 73 -22.72 11.57 -25.62
N SER A 74 -23.12 12.77 -25.96
CA SER A 74 -22.38 13.99 -25.63
C SER A 74 -23.17 14.74 -24.57
N VAL A 75 -22.48 15.53 -23.76
CA VAL A 75 -23.04 16.36 -22.66
C VAL A 75 -24.08 17.36 -23.13
N PHE A 76 -24.29 17.50 -24.45
CA PHE A 76 -25.29 18.36 -25.07
C PHE A 76 -26.65 17.66 -25.11
N PHE A 77 -27.39 17.73 -24.01
CA PHE A 77 -28.81 17.37 -24.01
C PHE A 77 -29.61 18.60 -24.46
N LYS A 78 -30.49 18.42 -25.45
CA LYS A 78 -31.40 19.47 -25.87
C LYS A 78 -32.56 19.66 -24.91
N ASP A 79 -32.96 18.58 -24.25
CA ASP A 79 -34.12 18.54 -23.38
C ASP A 79 -33.64 18.42 -21.91
N ILE A 80 -33.82 19.48 -21.15
CA ILE A 80 -33.56 19.52 -19.71
C ILE A 80 -34.85 19.08 -19.00
N SER A 81 -34.67 18.25 -17.94
CA SER A 81 -35.78 17.78 -17.12
C SER A 81 -36.55 18.94 -16.51
N SER A 82 -37.87 18.84 -16.47
CA SER A 82 -38.73 19.89 -15.90
C SER A 82 -38.58 20.10 -14.41
N ASP A 83 -38.03 19.08 -13.72
CA ASP A 83 -37.73 19.05 -12.27
C ASP A 83 -36.26 19.29 -11.98
N ASN A 84 -35.47 19.73 -12.98
CA ASN A 84 -34.03 20.02 -12.81
C ASN A 84 -33.83 21.18 -11.82
N PRO A 85 -33.05 20.99 -10.74
CA PRO A 85 -32.92 22.00 -9.69
C PRO A 85 -31.93 23.14 -10.00
N VAL A 86 -31.18 23.06 -11.10
CA VAL A 86 -30.17 24.09 -11.45
C VAL A 86 -30.81 25.42 -11.78
N GLN A 87 -30.41 26.44 -11.03
CA GLN A 87 -30.98 27.79 -11.11
C GLN A 87 -29.99 28.82 -11.62
N LYS A 88 -30.52 29.99 -11.98
CA LYS A 88 -29.72 31.16 -12.32
C LYS A 88 -28.82 31.54 -11.13
N GLY A 89 -27.53 31.75 -11.41
CA GLY A 89 -26.52 32.10 -10.41
C GLY A 89 -25.79 30.91 -9.79
N ASP A 90 -26.18 29.67 -10.11
CA ASP A 90 -25.48 28.49 -9.54
C ASP A 90 -24.08 28.31 -10.12
N VAL A 91 -23.87 28.71 -11.39
CA VAL A 91 -22.53 28.69 -12.02
C VAL A 91 -21.58 29.64 -11.30
N GLU A 92 -22.03 30.84 -11.02
CA GLU A 92 -21.26 31.87 -10.29
C GLU A 92 -20.93 31.42 -8.88
N LYS A 93 -21.89 30.84 -8.15
CA LYS A 93 -21.66 30.28 -6.79
C LYS A 93 -20.60 29.17 -6.77
N LEU A 94 -20.51 28.36 -7.83
CA LEU A 94 -19.47 27.32 -7.94
C LEU A 94 -18.09 27.91 -8.19
N LEU A 95 -17.98 29.02 -8.86
CA LEU A 95 -16.72 29.68 -9.25
C LEU A 95 -16.20 30.65 -8.19
N GLU A 96 -17.11 31.26 -7.41
CA GLU A 96 -16.79 32.28 -6.39
C GLU A 96 -15.69 31.84 -5.40
N PRO A 97 -15.74 30.61 -4.79
CA PRO A 97 -14.71 30.16 -3.87
C PRO A 97 -13.33 29.99 -4.51
N LEU A 98 -13.27 29.93 -5.85
CA LEU A 98 -12.03 29.79 -6.61
C LEU A 98 -11.52 31.16 -7.11
N GLY A 99 -12.26 32.25 -6.87
CA GLY A 99 -11.95 33.57 -7.39
C GLY A 99 -12.08 33.66 -8.91
N LEU A 100 -12.92 32.80 -9.54
CA LEU A 100 -13.14 32.74 -10.98
C LEU A 100 -14.48 33.38 -11.35
N THR A 101 -14.55 33.92 -12.56
CA THR A 101 -15.76 34.52 -13.10
C THR A 101 -15.98 34.09 -14.56
N ILE A 102 -17.23 34.13 -15.00
CA ILE A 102 -17.61 33.98 -16.40
C ILE A 102 -18.14 35.32 -16.93
N LYS A 103 -18.19 35.49 -18.25
CA LYS A 103 -18.80 36.66 -18.85
C LYS A 103 -20.31 36.58 -18.66
N PRO A 104 -20.99 37.73 -18.37
CA PRO A 104 -22.43 37.74 -18.14
C PRO A 104 -23.24 37.17 -19.30
N GLU A 105 -22.79 37.38 -20.54
CA GLU A 105 -23.42 36.85 -21.75
C GLU A 105 -23.32 35.33 -21.90
N GLU A 106 -22.37 34.69 -21.22
CA GLU A 106 -22.14 33.24 -21.26
C GLU A 106 -22.92 32.50 -20.15
N SER A 107 -23.39 33.20 -19.10
CA SER A 107 -23.98 32.62 -17.90
C SER A 107 -25.15 31.68 -18.18
N ALA A 108 -26.06 32.10 -19.09
CA ALA A 108 -27.23 31.29 -19.44
C ALA A 108 -26.84 29.96 -20.13
N ASP A 109 -25.81 29.98 -20.97
CA ASP A 109 -25.34 28.80 -21.68
C ASP A 109 -24.66 27.83 -20.75
N TYR A 110 -23.80 28.32 -19.85
CA TYR A 110 -23.17 27.47 -18.82
C TYR A 110 -24.18 26.92 -17.81
N GLN A 111 -25.20 27.69 -17.41
CA GLN A 111 -26.32 27.19 -16.61
C GLN A 111 -27.04 26.03 -17.30
N ARG A 112 -27.31 26.14 -18.61
CA ARG A 112 -27.93 25.05 -19.36
C ARG A 112 -27.06 23.82 -19.45
N LEU A 113 -25.74 23.97 -19.65
CA LEU A 113 -24.79 22.87 -19.65
C LEU A 113 -24.71 22.21 -18.27
N LEU A 114 -24.71 22.98 -17.17
CA LEU A 114 -24.73 22.48 -15.80
C LEU A 114 -26.03 21.68 -15.52
N ALA A 115 -27.18 22.18 -15.97
CA ALA A 115 -28.46 21.46 -15.86
C ALA A 115 -28.42 20.12 -16.63
N ALA A 116 -27.85 20.10 -17.83
CA ALA A 116 -27.69 18.86 -18.60
C ALA A 116 -26.79 17.84 -17.89
N VAL A 117 -25.69 18.28 -17.27
CA VAL A 117 -24.80 17.41 -16.46
C VAL A 117 -25.52 16.91 -15.23
N HIS A 118 -26.34 17.74 -14.56
CA HIS A 118 -27.16 17.32 -13.42
C HIS A 118 -28.11 16.17 -13.78
N ASP A 119 -28.83 16.29 -14.92
CA ASP A 119 -29.72 15.21 -15.40
C ASP A 119 -28.95 13.92 -15.71
N CYS A 120 -27.75 14.05 -16.30
CA CYS A 120 -26.86 12.90 -16.48
C CYS A 120 -26.50 12.23 -15.15
N ALA A 121 -26.08 13.02 -14.15
CA ALA A 121 -25.67 12.53 -12.83
C ALA A 121 -26.84 11.83 -12.13
N THR A 122 -28.04 12.47 -12.13
CA THR A 122 -29.27 11.91 -11.55
C THR A 122 -29.67 10.59 -12.21
N ARG A 123 -29.50 10.48 -13.53
CA ARG A 123 -29.78 9.24 -14.25
C ARG A 123 -28.80 8.14 -13.88
N ILE A 124 -27.49 8.43 -13.77
CA ILE A 124 -26.48 7.43 -13.42
C ILE A 124 -26.63 7.01 -11.96
N ASP A 125 -26.89 7.95 -11.03
CA ASP A 125 -27.07 7.64 -9.60
C ASP A 125 -28.28 6.71 -9.33
N ARG A 126 -29.28 6.68 -10.22
CA ARG A 126 -30.43 5.76 -10.16
C ARG A 126 -30.16 4.37 -10.73
N LEU A 127 -29.05 4.16 -11.44
CA LEU A 127 -28.69 2.83 -11.96
C LEU A 127 -28.21 1.94 -10.83
N PRO A 128 -28.47 0.62 -10.90
CA PRO A 128 -27.84 -0.34 -9.99
C PRO A 128 -26.33 -0.26 -10.14
N ASP A 129 -25.62 -0.25 -9.03
CA ASP A 129 -24.17 -0.27 -9.05
C ASP A 129 -23.64 -1.66 -9.45
N TYR A 130 -22.48 -1.70 -10.12
CA TYR A 130 -21.77 -2.93 -10.37
C TYR A 130 -21.03 -3.36 -9.11
N GLN A 131 -21.34 -4.54 -8.62
CA GLN A 131 -20.62 -5.12 -7.48
C GLN A 131 -20.48 -6.64 -7.66
N PRO A 132 -19.29 -7.22 -7.39
CA PRO A 132 -19.14 -8.66 -7.28
C PRO A 132 -20.08 -9.20 -6.20
N VAL A 133 -20.89 -10.20 -6.55
CA VAL A 133 -21.88 -10.78 -5.62
C VAL A 133 -21.21 -11.90 -4.83
N PRO A 134 -21.07 -11.78 -3.49
CA PRO A 134 -20.47 -12.84 -2.67
C PRO A 134 -21.42 -14.02 -2.54
N ASP A 135 -20.89 -15.24 -2.52
CA ASP A 135 -21.69 -16.44 -2.26
C ASP A 135 -21.94 -16.63 -0.76
N THR A 136 -22.90 -15.86 -0.23
CA THR A 136 -23.28 -15.93 1.20
C THR A 136 -24.02 -17.20 1.58
N LYS A 137 -24.47 -18.00 0.61
CA LYS A 137 -25.05 -19.33 0.85
C LYS A 137 -23.97 -20.38 1.10
N LYS A 138 -22.90 -20.36 0.30
CA LYS A 138 -21.72 -21.20 0.49
C LYS A 138 -20.93 -20.78 1.73
N TYR A 139 -20.82 -19.48 1.95
CA TYR A 139 -20.04 -18.87 3.04
C TYR A 139 -20.94 -18.00 3.93
N PRO A 140 -21.80 -18.58 4.79
CA PRO A 140 -22.65 -17.82 5.70
C PRO A 140 -21.81 -17.05 6.72
N ARG A 141 -22.30 -15.85 7.10
CA ARG A 141 -21.70 -15.01 8.15
C ARG A 141 -22.40 -15.30 9.45
N GLU A 142 -21.67 -15.92 10.40
CA GLU A 142 -22.22 -16.36 11.67
C GLU A 142 -21.80 -15.42 12.81
N ASN A 143 -22.75 -15.05 13.68
CA ASN A 143 -22.48 -14.35 14.94
C ASN A 143 -21.71 -13.02 14.80
N ILE A 144 -22.13 -12.16 13.86
CA ILE A 144 -21.52 -10.84 13.70
C ILE A 144 -21.87 -9.97 14.91
N HIS A 145 -20.86 -9.52 15.67
CA HIS A 145 -21.04 -8.65 16.82
C HIS A 145 -19.80 -7.82 17.13
N ILE A 146 -19.98 -6.71 17.85
CA ILE A 146 -18.87 -5.97 18.46
C ILE A 146 -18.44 -6.77 19.69
N PRO A 147 -17.12 -7.09 19.84
CA PRO A 147 -16.62 -7.88 20.96
C PRO A 147 -16.95 -7.25 22.31
N THR A 148 -17.35 -8.07 23.28
CA THR A 148 -17.46 -7.66 24.68
C THR A 148 -16.08 -7.39 25.28
N ALA A 149 -16.00 -6.81 26.47
CA ALA A 149 -14.73 -6.58 27.15
C ALA A 149 -13.96 -7.88 27.41
N GLU A 150 -14.68 -8.99 27.67
CA GLU A 150 -14.10 -10.32 27.91
C GLU A 150 -13.60 -10.99 26.62
N GLU A 151 -14.16 -10.64 25.47
CA GLU A 151 -13.77 -11.15 24.15
C GLU A 151 -12.64 -10.34 23.53
N GLN A 152 -12.39 -9.13 24.01
CA GLN A 152 -11.29 -8.29 23.54
C GLN A 152 -9.95 -8.86 23.99
N GLU A 153 -8.97 -8.72 23.11
CA GLU A 153 -7.60 -9.13 23.34
C GLU A 153 -6.66 -7.97 23.01
N PHE A 154 -5.56 -7.86 23.73
CA PHE A 154 -4.56 -6.79 23.53
C PHE A 154 -5.20 -5.40 23.47
N GLY A 155 -5.98 -5.06 24.50
CA GLY A 155 -6.77 -3.86 24.53
C GLY A 155 -7.98 -3.96 23.60
N HIS A 156 -7.89 -3.39 22.41
CA HIS A 156 -8.98 -3.37 21.43
C HIS A 156 -8.54 -3.95 20.07
N ALA A 157 -7.93 -5.15 20.06
CA ALA A 157 -7.41 -5.74 18.83
C ALA A 157 -8.51 -6.16 17.82
N TRP A 158 -9.70 -6.50 18.29
CA TRP A 158 -10.84 -6.86 17.44
C TRP A 158 -11.78 -5.67 17.20
N ALA A 159 -12.14 -5.42 15.92
CA ALA A 159 -13.21 -4.49 15.54
C ALA A 159 -14.58 -5.19 15.56
N HIS A 160 -14.68 -6.34 14.89
CA HIS A 160 -15.84 -7.23 14.94
C HIS A 160 -15.40 -8.68 15.06
N ARG A 161 -16.18 -9.46 15.81
CA ARG A 161 -16.09 -10.93 15.83
C ARG A 161 -17.22 -11.51 14.99
N PHE A 162 -16.89 -12.52 14.21
CA PHE A 162 -17.81 -13.34 13.43
C PHE A 162 -17.10 -14.60 12.98
N LEU A 163 -17.82 -15.54 12.41
CA LEU A 163 -17.25 -16.73 11.79
C LEU A 163 -17.74 -16.85 10.35
N ILE A 164 -16.82 -17.02 9.43
CA ILE A 164 -17.09 -17.48 8.07
C ILE A 164 -16.21 -18.71 7.84
N ARG A 165 -16.84 -19.88 7.67
CA ARG A 165 -16.11 -21.12 7.46
C ARG A 165 -15.65 -21.21 6.00
N GLY A 166 -14.39 -21.57 5.81
CA GLY A 166 -13.81 -21.82 4.50
C GLY A 166 -14.33 -23.13 3.88
N ASP A 167 -14.00 -23.32 2.61
CA ASP A 167 -14.38 -24.53 1.87
C ASP A 167 -13.68 -25.79 2.44
N GLN A 168 -14.44 -26.60 3.17
CA GLN A 168 -13.91 -27.83 3.77
C GLN A 168 -13.55 -28.91 2.75
N SER A 169 -13.98 -28.76 1.49
CA SER A 169 -13.58 -29.63 0.37
C SER A 169 -12.27 -29.21 -0.28
N ALA A 170 -11.71 -28.05 0.11
CA ALA A 170 -10.41 -27.56 -0.37
C ALA A 170 -9.35 -28.64 -0.18
N LYS A 171 -8.48 -28.80 -1.20
CA LYS A 171 -7.44 -29.83 -1.20
C LYS A 171 -6.37 -29.53 -0.13
N ASP A 172 -5.61 -30.54 0.22
CA ASP A 172 -4.53 -30.53 1.21
C ASP A 172 -3.55 -29.33 1.05
N PRO A 173 -3.00 -28.78 2.15
CA PRO A 173 -2.01 -27.69 2.17
C PRO A 173 -0.80 -27.85 1.23
N SER A 174 -0.50 -29.06 0.78
CA SER A 174 0.55 -29.30 -0.24
C SER A 174 0.25 -28.66 -1.61
N SER A 175 -0.99 -28.24 -1.87
CA SER A 175 -1.50 -27.75 -3.15
C SER A 175 -2.01 -26.30 -3.16
N GLY A 176 -1.50 -25.43 -2.24
CA GLY A 176 -1.98 -24.03 -2.14
C GLY A 176 -3.28 -23.88 -1.34
N SER A 177 -3.53 -24.71 -0.35
CA SER A 177 -4.68 -24.67 0.55
C SER A 177 -4.29 -23.98 1.87
N LEU A 178 -5.25 -23.25 2.45
CA LEU A 178 -5.17 -22.68 3.79
C LEU A 178 -6.09 -23.43 4.78
N LYS A 179 -6.49 -24.63 4.45
CA LYS A 179 -7.38 -25.44 5.27
C LYS A 179 -6.88 -25.59 6.71
N GLY A 180 -7.77 -25.31 7.65
CA GLY A 180 -7.46 -25.35 9.09
C GLY A 180 -6.70 -24.13 9.61
N ARG A 181 -6.50 -23.10 8.79
CA ARG A 181 -5.94 -21.81 9.21
C ARG A 181 -7.03 -20.86 9.62
N SER A 182 -6.75 -20.12 10.70
CA SER A 182 -7.56 -19.01 11.16
C SER A 182 -7.06 -17.70 10.56
N VAL A 183 -7.99 -16.86 10.06
CA VAL A 183 -7.69 -15.58 9.43
C VAL A 183 -8.44 -14.46 10.13
N CYS A 184 -7.77 -13.32 10.37
CA CYS A 184 -8.45 -12.06 10.62
C CYS A 184 -8.13 -11.06 9.51
N LEU A 185 -9.04 -10.11 9.31
CA LEU A 185 -8.95 -9.11 8.26
C LEU A 185 -8.80 -7.73 8.89
N LYS A 186 -7.94 -6.89 8.35
CA LYS A 186 -7.89 -5.48 8.76
C LYS A 186 -9.24 -4.81 8.47
N ASP A 187 -9.71 -3.95 9.37
CA ASP A 187 -11.02 -3.27 9.30
C ASP A 187 -11.09 -2.18 8.21
N CYS A 188 -10.46 -2.43 7.09
CA CYS A 188 -10.53 -1.68 5.82
C CYS A 188 -10.69 -2.63 4.61
N ILE A 189 -10.90 -3.93 4.87
CA ILE A 189 -11.09 -4.98 3.87
C ILE A 189 -12.57 -5.34 3.88
N ALA A 190 -13.26 -5.10 2.78
CA ALA A 190 -14.69 -5.31 2.67
C ALA A 190 -15.08 -6.79 2.86
N VAL A 191 -16.01 -7.02 3.77
CA VAL A 191 -16.68 -8.30 4.01
C VAL A 191 -18.19 -8.05 3.95
N ALA A 192 -18.87 -8.61 2.99
CA ALA A 192 -20.29 -8.39 2.79
C ALA A 192 -21.12 -8.70 4.04
N GLY A 193 -21.96 -7.75 4.44
CA GLY A 193 -22.83 -7.86 5.62
C GLY A 193 -22.14 -7.60 6.96
N VAL A 194 -20.82 -7.32 7.00
CA VAL A 194 -20.08 -6.99 8.22
C VAL A 194 -19.86 -5.47 8.29
N PRO A 195 -20.34 -4.78 9.34
CA PRO A 195 -20.09 -3.36 9.50
C PRO A 195 -18.59 -3.06 9.65
N GLN A 196 -18.13 -1.92 9.14
CA GLN A 196 -16.75 -1.47 9.23
C GLN A 196 -16.67 -0.07 9.83
N PHE A 197 -15.69 0.15 10.70
CA PHE A 197 -15.41 1.44 11.34
C PHE A 197 -14.28 2.20 10.62
N PHE A 198 -13.38 1.50 9.97
CA PHE A 198 -12.17 2.08 9.42
C PHE A 198 -11.33 2.84 10.49
N GLY A 199 -11.35 2.33 11.72
CA GLY A 199 -10.69 2.93 12.88
C GLY A 199 -11.28 4.26 13.33
N SER A 200 -12.46 4.69 12.84
CA SER A 200 -13.01 6.04 12.98
C SER A 200 -14.43 6.04 13.53
N ASP A 201 -14.80 7.15 14.16
CA ASP A 201 -16.17 7.53 14.53
C ASP A 201 -16.61 8.85 13.84
N ALA A 202 -15.84 9.33 12.89
CA ALA A 202 -16.13 10.57 12.15
C ALA A 202 -17.32 10.43 11.18
N PHE A 203 -17.74 9.20 10.91
CA PHE A 203 -18.92 8.83 10.13
C PHE A 203 -19.55 7.55 10.72
N PRO A 204 -20.83 7.26 10.43
CA PRO A 204 -21.43 6.02 10.90
C PRO A 204 -20.76 4.80 10.26
N PRO A 205 -20.70 3.65 10.93
CA PRO A 205 -20.22 2.41 10.34
C PRO A 205 -20.95 2.13 9.02
N TRP A 206 -20.19 1.74 7.99
CA TRP A 206 -20.76 1.33 6.72
C TRP A 206 -20.68 -0.18 6.55
N THR A 207 -21.66 -0.75 5.86
CA THR A 207 -21.72 -2.21 5.64
C THR A 207 -21.56 -2.50 4.17
N PRO A 208 -20.45 -3.13 3.74
CA PRO A 208 -20.26 -3.49 2.33
C PRO A 208 -21.26 -4.56 1.88
N SER A 209 -21.67 -4.48 0.62
CA SER A 209 -22.48 -5.52 -0.03
C SER A 209 -21.64 -6.54 -0.78
N THR A 210 -20.32 -6.33 -0.89
CA THR A 210 -19.37 -7.18 -1.58
C THR A 210 -18.25 -7.66 -0.66
N ASP A 211 -17.65 -8.81 -1.00
CA ASP A 211 -16.39 -9.26 -0.42
C ASP A 211 -15.20 -8.72 -1.22
N ALA A 212 -14.13 -8.35 -0.54
CA ALA A 212 -12.85 -8.14 -1.21
C ALA A 212 -12.37 -9.44 -1.88
N THR A 213 -11.67 -9.33 -3.01
CA THR A 213 -11.15 -10.50 -3.74
C THR A 213 -10.37 -11.46 -2.83
N VAL A 214 -9.56 -10.93 -1.92
CA VAL A 214 -8.77 -11.76 -0.99
C VAL A 214 -9.64 -12.54 0.00
N VAL A 215 -10.80 -12.02 0.37
CA VAL A 215 -11.77 -12.71 1.25
C VAL A 215 -12.31 -13.97 0.57
N THR A 216 -12.80 -13.85 -0.65
CA THR A 216 -13.28 -14.99 -1.43
C THR A 216 -12.16 -16.03 -1.62
N ARG A 217 -10.94 -15.59 -1.96
CA ARG A 217 -9.80 -16.49 -2.21
C ARG A 217 -9.38 -17.29 -0.98
N VAL A 218 -9.31 -16.66 0.21
CA VAL A 218 -8.95 -17.41 1.42
C VAL A 218 -10.05 -18.39 1.87
N LEU A 219 -11.32 -18.03 1.65
CA LEU A 219 -12.45 -18.95 1.91
C LEU A 219 -12.45 -20.14 0.96
N ASP A 220 -12.23 -19.91 -0.34
CA ASP A 220 -12.11 -20.99 -1.34
C ASP A 220 -10.90 -21.89 -1.08
N ALA A 221 -9.83 -21.35 -0.47
CA ALA A 221 -8.67 -22.12 -0.03
C ALA A 221 -8.87 -22.86 1.31
N GLY A 222 -10.03 -22.74 1.94
CA GLY A 222 -10.44 -23.49 3.13
C GLY A 222 -10.06 -22.87 4.47
N ALA A 223 -9.64 -21.60 4.51
CA ALA A 223 -9.36 -20.89 5.77
C ALA A 223 -10.66 -20.36 6.39
N ASP A 224 -10.74 -20.40 7.72
CA ASP A 224 -11.83 -19.80 8.48
C ASP A 224 -11.52 -18.34 8.82
N ILE A 225 -12.46 -17.41 8.57
CA ILE A 225 -12.32 -16.01 8.94
C ILE A 225 -13.04 -15.78 10.27
N LEU A 226 -12.33 -15.26 11.29
CA LEU A 226 -12.81 -15.15 12.66
C LEU A 226 -13.20 -13.73 13.08
N GLY A 227 -13.03 -12.74 12.20
CA GLY A 227 -13.39 -11.36 12.48
C GLY A 227 -12.58 -10.34 11.71
N THR A 228 -12.89 -9.05 11.94
CA THR A 228 -12.07 -7.92 11.53
C THR A 228 -11.25 -7.41 12.71
N ALA A 229 -9.98 -7.11 12.44
CA ALA A 229 -9.04 -6.58 13.42
C ALA A 229 -8.98 -5.05 13.31
N THR A 230 -8.94 -4.37 14.46
CA THR A 230 -8.88 -2.92 14.56
C THR A 230 -7.67 -2.37 13.83
N CYS A 231 -7.90 -1.33 13.04
CA CYS A 231 -6.86 -0.56 12.37
C CYS A 231 -6.76 0.86 12.94
N GLU A 232 -5.66 1.54 12.62
CA GLU A 232 -5.49 2.93 12.96
C GLU A 232 -6.54 3.82 12.26
N HIS A 233 -6.79 5.01 12.81
CA HIS A 233 -7.78 5.97 12.31
C HIS A 233 -7.54 6.30 10.82
N PHE A 234 -8.49 5.93 9.94
CA PHE A 234 -8.36 5.99 8.47
C PHE A 234 -7.09 5.29 7.93
N CYS A 235 -6.58 4.28 8.62
CA CYS A 235 -5.28 3.66 8.36
C CYS A 235 -4.11 4.66 8.29
N ASN A 236 -4.25 5.85 8.87
CA ASN A 236 -3.34 6.99 8.72
C ASN A 236 -2.44 7.18 9.94
N SER A 237 -1.78 6.11 10.38
CA SER A 237 -0.73 6.14 11.41
C SER A 237 0.02 4.81 11.42
N THR A 238 1.23 4.81 11.98
CA THR A 238 2.02 3.62 12.32
C THR A 238 2.06 3.35 13.82
N ALA A 239 1.21 4.03 14.59
CA ALA A 239 1.01 3.81 16.02
C ALA A 239 0.09 2.58 16.27
N SER A 240 -0.48 2.47 17.47
CA SER A 240 -1.52 1.49 17.76
C SER A 240 -2.55 2.04 18.74
N PHE A 241 -2.67 3.38 18.77
CA PHE A 241 -3.53 4.06 19.73
C PHE A 241 -4.41 5.15 19.10
N THR A 242 -4.43 5.28 17.76
CA THR A 242 -5.21 6.33 17.09
C THR A 242 -6.64 5.95 16.80
N SER A 243 -6.96 4.65 16.80
CA SER A 243 -8.31 4.14 16.54
C SER A 243 -9.34 4.71 17.50
N ALA A 244 -10.52 5.07 16.99
CA ALA A 244 -11.65 5.48 17.81
C ALA A 244 -12.21 4.34 18.67
N GLN A 245 -11.99 3.07 18.28
CA GLN A 245 -12.37 1.89 19.03
C GLN A 245 -11.53 1.67 20.28
N GLY A 246 -10.31 2.20 20.33
CA GLY A 246 -9.41 2.12 21.48
C GLY A 246 -7.96 1.82 21.12
N THR A 247 -7.11 1.71 22.14
CA THR A 247 -5.69 1.39 22.01
C THR A 247 -5.50 -0.11 21.87
N ILE A 248 -4.53 -0.50 21.02
CA ILE A 248 -4.10 -1.89 20.84
C ILE A 248 -2.73 -2.06 21.51
N GLU A 249 -2.64 -3.03 22.42
CA GLU A 249 -1.48 -3.30 23.26
C GLU A 249 -0.52 -4.31 22.62
N ASN A 250 0.78 -4.11 22.80
CA ASN A 250 1.80 -4.99 22.28
C ASN A 250 1.74 -6.36 22.97
N PRO A 251 1.77 -7.50 22.23
CA PRO A 251 1.67 -8.84 22.82
C PRO A 251 2.83 -9.21 23.76
N TYR A 252 3.95 -8.50 23.70
CA TYR A 252 5.10 -8.70 24.58
C TYR A 252 5.02 -7.86 25.85
N ARG A 253 4.39 -6.68 25.79
CA ARG A 253 4.27 -5.78 26.93
C ARG A 253 3.17 -4.73 26.74
N GLU A 254 2.23 -4.67 27.67
CA GLU A 254 1.22 -3.62 27.78
C GLU A 254 1.88 -2.23 27.95
N GLY A 255 1.26 -1.19 27.40
CA GLY A 255 1.76 0.18 27.35
C GLY A 255 2.73 0.46 26.20
N TYR A 256 3.06 -0.55 25.39
CA TYR A 256 3.89 -0.41 24.19
C TYR A 256 3.09 -0.59 22.90
N SER A 257 3.57 0.08 21.86
CA SER A 257 2.92 0.06 20.55
C SER A 257 3.05 -1.30 19.87
N THR A 258 1.97 -1.75 19.21
CA THR A 258 2.02 -2.86 18.24
C THR A 258 2.51 -2.40 16.87
N GLY A 259 2.73 -1.09 16.70
CA GLY A 259 2.83 -0.51 15.36
C GLY A 259 1.48 -0.50 14.64
N GLY A 260 1.49 0.03 13.40
CA GLY A 260 0.27 0.19 12.62
C GLY A 260 0.57 0.40 11.13
N SER A 261 -0.50 0.47 10.39
CA SER A 261 -1.93 0.56 10.73
C SER A 261 -2.67 -0.79 10.78
N THR A 262 -1.99 -1.95 10.57
CA THR A 262 -2.56 -3.30 10.78
C THR A 262 -2.32 -3.75 12.23
N SER A 263 -2.67 -2.89 13.20
CA SER A 263 -2.29 -3.00 14.60
C SER A 263 -2.89 -4.24 15.28
N GLY A 264 -4.21 -4.38 15.25
CA GLY A 264 -4.91 -5.50 15.89
C GLY A 264 -4.52 -6.85 15.27
N GLY A 265 -4.40 -6.90 13.93
CA GLY A 265 -4.00 -8.12 13.23
C GLY A 265 -2.61 -8.60 13.63
N ALA A 266 -1.64 -7.69 13.77
CA ALA A 266 -0.28 -8.05 14.18
C ALA A 266 -0.21 -8.50 15.64
N ALA A 267 -0.97 -7.88 16.55
CA ALA A 267 -1.05 -8.32 17.94
C ALA A 267 -1.59 -9.76 18.05
N LEU A 268 -2.68 -10.04 17.32
CA LEU A 268 -3.32 -11.36 17.31
C LEU A 268 -2.42 -12.45 16.71
N VAL A 269 -1.68 -12.16 15.64
CA VAL A 269 -0.73 -13.10 15.03
C VAL A 269 0.51 -13.28 15.91
N GLY A 270 1.10 -12.18 16.41
CA GLY A 270 2.30 -12.21 17.24
C GLY A 270 2.10 -12.99 18.54
N SER A 271 0.90 -12.97 19.10
CA SER A 271 0.52 -13.77 20.28
C SER A 271 0.16 -15.22 19.97
N GLY A 272 -0.01 -15.58 18.69
CA GLY A 272 -0.43 -16.92 18.27
C GLY A 272 -1.95 -17.19 18.37
N LYS A 273 -2.77 -16.15 18.57
CA LYS A 273 -4.25 -16.28 18.63
C LYS A 273 -4.86 -16.50 17.26
N ILE A 274 -4.23 -15.96 16.22
CA ILE A 274 -4.63 -16.08 14.82
C ILE A 274 -3.40 -16.50 14.02
N ASP A 275 -3.61 -17.34 12.99
CA ASP A 275 -2.51 -17.78 12.14
C ASP A 275 -2.11 -16.71 11.13
N ILE A 276 -3.08 -16.05 10.48
CA ILE A 276 -2.87 -15.11 9.38
C ILE A 276 -3.71 -13.85 9.61
N ALA A 277 -3.09 -12.68 9.51
CA ALA A 277 -3.81 -11.42 9.34
C ALA A 277 -3.58 -10.89 7.93
N LEU A 278 -4.67 -10.53 7.23
CA LEU A 278 -4.57 -9.79 5.97
C LEU A 278 -4.66 -8.30 6.27
N GLY A 279 -3.72 -7.55 5.72
CA GLY A 279 -3.61 -6.11 5.93
C GLY A 279 -3.28 -5.32 4.68
N THR A 280 -3.08 -4.01 4.88
CA THR A 280 -2.64 -3.06 3.85
C THR A 280 -1.36 -2.37 4.28
N ASP A 281 -0.55 -1.94 3.32
CA ASP A 281 0.74 -1.27 3.55
C ASP A 281 0.91 -0.13 2.53
N GLN A 282 0.76 1.12 2.99
CA GLN A 282 0.96 2.33 2.20
C GLN A 282 2.25 3.07 2.57
N GLY A 283 2.92 2.66 3.65
CA GLY A 283 4.18 3.27 4.11
C GLY A 283 4.94 2.39 5.10
N GLY A 284 4.43 1.17 5.35
CA GLY A 284 4.98 0.25 6.34
C GLY A 284 3.91 -0.48 7.15
N SER A 285 2.62 -0.30 6.84
CA SER A 285 1.52 -0.74 7.72
C SER A 285 1.30 -2.26 7.82
N ILE A 286 2.06 -3.09 7.11
CA ILE A 286 2.22 -4.54 7.35
C ILE A 286 3.56 -4.76 8.08
N ARG A 287 4.63 -4.14 7.59
CA ARG A 287 6.02 -4.41 8.01
C ARG A 287 6.34 -3.84 9.39
N VAL A 288 5.89 -2.62 9.70
CA VAL A 288 6.08 -1.98 11.01
C VAL A 288 5.43 -2.80 12.13
N PRO A 289 4.12 -3.14 12.07
CA PRO A 289 3.52 -3.93 13.12
C PRO A 289 4.10 -5.36 13.18
N SER A 290 4.53 -5.94 12.07
CA SER A 290 5.24 -7.22 12.09
C SER A 290 6.57 -7.13 12.83
N SER A 291 7.33 -6.03 12.63
CA SER A 291 8.57 -5.77 13.37
C SER A 291 8.34 -5.71 14.87
N PHE A 292 7.30 -4.98 15.31
CA PHE A 292 7.01 -4.76 16.73
C PHE A 292 6.36 -5.94 17.43
N CYS A 293 5.63 -6.78 16.69
CA CYS A 293 4.94 -7.95 17.23
C CYS A 293 5.68 -9.29 16.97
N GLY A 294 6.91 -9.27 16.44
CA GLY A 294 7.69 -10.48 16.20
C GLY A 294 7.07 -11.42 15.16
N CYS A 295 6.48 -10.85 14.11
CA CYS A 295 5.83 -11.56 13.01
C CYS A 295 6.61 -11.45 11.71
N VAL A 296 6.26 -12.32 10.75
CA VAL A 296 6.65 -12.20 9.34
C VAL A 296 5.55 -11.43 8.60
N GLY A 297 5.88 -10.25 8.08
CA GLY A 297 4.95 -9.45 7.30
C GLY A 297 5.47 -9.19 5.90
N VAL A 298 4.68 -9.52 4.88
CA VAL A 298 5.09 -9.37 3.48
C VAL A 298 4.26 -8.29 2.79
N LYS A 299 4.95 -7.24 2.34
CA LYS A 299 4.45 -6.31 1.34
C LYS A 299 5.00 -6.77 -0.02
N PRO A 300 4.19 -7.38 -0.88
CA PRO A 300 4.68 -7.87 -2.17
C PRO A 300 4.96 -6.74 -3.17
N THR A 301 5.33 -7.08 -4.38
CA THR A 301 5.40 -6.15 -5.52
C THR A 301 4.05 -5.45 -5.69
N HIS A 302 4.08 -4.15 -6.01
CA HIS A 302 2.87 -3.39 -6.29
C HIS A 302 2.04 -4.07 -7.37
N GLY A 303 0.77 -4.36 -7.06
CA GLY A 303 -0.15 -5.04 -7.97
C GLY A 303 -0.06 -6.57 -7.98
N LEU A 304 0.82 -7.22 -7.20
CA LEU A 304 0.81 -8.69 -7.09
C LEU A 304 -0.52 -9.21 -6.53
N ILE A 305 -1.05 -8.52 -5.53
CA ILE A 305 -2.34 -8.81 -4.90
C ILE A 305 -3.34 -7.74 -5.34
N PRO A 306 -4.51 -8.12 -5.89
CA PRO A 306 -5.52 -7.15 -6.29
C PRO A 306 -6.09 -6.41 -5.09
N PHE A 307 -6.37 -5.13 -5.28
CA PHE A 307 -6.87 -4.24 -4.24
C PHE A 307 -8.40 -4.06 -4.27
N THR A 308 -9.11 -4.91 -5.03
CA THR A 308 -10.58 -4.93 -5.11
C THR A 308 -11.19 -5.19 -3.74
N GLY A 309 -12.06 -4.27 -3.29
CA GLY A 309 -12.73 -4.36 -2.00
C GLY A 309 -11.91 -3.83 -0.81
N PHE A 310 -10.81 -3.13 -1.07
CA PHE A 310 -10.08 -2.40 -0.03
C PHE A 310 -10.38 -0.91 -0.10
N THR A 311 -10.39 -0.24 1.06
CA THR A 311 -10.36 1.22 1.11
C THR A 311 -8.97 1.72 0.73
N SER A 312 -8.90 2.53 -0.36
CA SER A 312 -7.64 3.07 -0.88
C SER A 312 -7.23 4.36 -0.17
N GLY A 313 -5.95 4.51 0.13
CA GLY A 313 -5.34 5.75 0.59
C GLY A 313 -4.70 6.54 -0.55
N ASP A 314 -3.87 5.87 -1.34
CA ASP A 314 -3.27 6.37 -2.58
C ASP A 314 -2.99 5.18 -3.50
N ALA A 315 -3.56 5.18 -4.70
CA ALA A 315 -3.45 4.07 -5.64
C ALA A 315 -1.99 3.70 -6.01
N ILE A 316 -1.05 4.64 -5.89
CA ILE A 316 0.38 4.40 -6.18
C ILE A 316 1.05 3.63 -5.03
N ASP A 317 0.70 3.95 -3.78
CA ASP A 317 1.35 3.40 -2.59
C ASP A 317 0.61 2.21 -1.98
N ASP A 318 -0.63 1.93 -2.43
CA ASP A 318 -1.48 0.87 -1.91
C ASP A 318 -0.92 -0.52 -2.18
N HIS A 319 -0.66 -1.27 -1.12
CA HIS A 319 -0.33 -2.70 -1.19
C HIS A 319 -1.20 -3.47 -0.20
N ALA A 320 -1.54 -4.71 -0.55
CA ALA A 320 -2.13 -5.69 0.37
C ALA A 320 -1.13 -6.82 0.63
N GLY A 321 -1.25 -7.49 1.78
CA GLY A 321 -0.38 -8.61 2.07
C GLY A 321 -0.65 -9.26 3.43
N PRO A 322 0.00 -10.41 3.70
CA PRO A 322 -0.16 -11.17 4.92
C PRO A 322 0.80 -10.74 6.02
N ILE A 323 0.33 -10.91 7.27
CA ILE A 323 1.14 -11.02 8.49
C ILE A 323 0.94 -12.44 9.01
N CYS A 324 2.03 -13.19 9.22
CA CYS A 324 2.04 -14.58 9.62
C CYS A 324 3.08 -14.84 10.71
N ARG A 325 3.11 -16.06 11.27
CA ARG A 325 4.12 -16.44 12.25
C ARG A 325 5.40 -17.01 11.63
N SER A 326 5.33 -17.42 10.35
CA SER A 326 6.46 -17.99 9.62
C SER A 326 6.48 -17.56 8.15
N VAL A 327 7.66 -17.65 7.53
CA VAL A 327 7.84 -17.38 6.09
C VAL A 327 7.08 -18.40 5.24
N MET A 328 7.00 -19.66 5.70
CA MET A 328 6.23 -20.71 5.01
C MET A 328 4.73 -20.39 4.98
N GLU A 329 4.15 -19.92 6.10
CA GLU A 329 2.74 -19.51 6.16
C GLU A 329 2.48 -18.29 5.25
N ALA A 330 3.40 -17.32 5.24
CA ALA A 330 3.32 -16.16 4.34
C ALA A 330 3.36 -16.60 2.87
N ALA A 331 4.24 -17.53 2.50
CA ALA A 331 4.33 -18.08 1.15
C ALA A 331 3.03 -18.82 0.74
N GLN A 332 2.45 -19.64 1.63
CA GLN A 332 1.17 -20.30 1.40
C GLN A 332 0.03 -19.29 1.19
N CYS A 333 -0.01 -18.25 2.01
CA CYS A 333 -1.01 -17.21 1.88
C CYS A 333 -0.86 -16.45 0.55
N LEU A 334 0.39 -16.09 0.17
CA LEU A 334 0.66 -15.44 -1.11
C LEU A 334 0.25 -16.30 -2.32
N ASP A 335 0.47 -17.62 -2.29
CA ASP A 335 0.01 -18.53 -3.35
C ASP A 335 -1.50 -18.42 -3.59
N VAL A 336 -2.26 -18.19 -2.50
CA VAL A 336 -3.72 -18.11 -2.54
C VAL A 336 -4.22 -16.74 -2.98
N ILE A 337 -3.64 -15.65 -2.45
CA ILE A 337 -4.22 -14.30 -2.64
C ILE A 337 -3.66 -13.54 -3.84
N SER A 338 -2.54 -14.01 -4.46
CA SER A 338 -1.88 -13.33 -5.58
C SER A 338 -2.58 -13.54 -6.92
N GLY A 339 -2.29 -12.63 -7.85
CA GLY A 339 -2.74 -12.73 -9.25
C GLY A 339 -3.92 -11.83 -9.58
N TYR A 340 -4.01 -11.44 -10.86
CA TYR A 340 -5.05 -10.57 -11.40
C TYR A 340 -6.46 -11.14 -11.17
N ASP A 341 -7.41 -10.27 -10.80
CA ASP A 341 -8.79 -10.63 -10.51
C ASP A 341 -9.82 -10.21 -11.59
N GLY A 342 -9.36 -9.59 -12.66
CA GLY A 342 -10.22 -9.08 -13.71
C GLY A 342 -10.81 -7.68 -13.46
N ILE A 343 -10.54 -7.07 -12.30
CA ILE A 343 -11.14 -5.81 -11.85
C ILE A 343 -10.10 -4.73 -11.56
N ASP A 344 -9.14 -5.02 -10.69
CA ASP A 344 -8.14 -4.04 -10.25
C ASP A 344 -7.06 -3.80 -11.31
N ASP A 345 -7.00 -2.58 -11.86
CA ASP A 345 -6.01 -2.21 -12.88
C ASP A 345 -4.56 -2.18 -12.37
N LYS A 346 -4.35 -2.06 -11.06
CA LYS A 346 -3.01 -2.16 -10.45
C LYS A 346 -2.42 -3.55 -10.62
N SER A 347 -3.25 -4.59 -10.65
CA SER A 347 -2.83 -5.99 -10.75
C SER A 347 -2.71 -6.52 -12.18
N LEU A 348 -2.83 -5.67 -13.21
CA LEU A 348 -2.68 -6.06 -14.63
C LEU A 348 -1.30 -6.66 -14.97
N GLY A 349 -0.26 -6.33 -14.20
CA GLY A 349 1.10 -6.89 -14.38
C GLY A 349 1.32 -8.24 -13.69
N ALA A 350 0.39 -8.68 -12.85
CA ALA A 350 0.49 -9.97 -12.17
C ALA A 350 0.11 -11.12 -13.09
N GLU A 351 0.67 -12.30 -12.84
CA GLU A 351 0.23 -13.53 -13.50
C GLU A 351 -1.21 -13.88 -13.11
N ALA A 352 -1.82 -14.83 -13.81
CA ALA A 352 -3.15 -15.29 -13.49
C ALA A 352 -3.20 -15.86 -12.05
N HIS A 353 -4.36 -15.71 -11.40
CA HIS A 353 -4.60 -16.34 -10.10
C HIS A 353 -4.37 -17.87 -10.19
N GLY A 354 -3.70 -18.44 -9.17
CA GLY A 354 -3.33 -19.85 -9.11
C GLY A 354 -2.04 -20.24 -9.86
N SER A 355 -1.35 -19.29 -10.52
CA SER A 355 -0.05 -19.55 -11.18
C SER A 355 1.13 -19.53 -10.21
N TYR A 356 0.96 -18.95 -9.04
CA TYR A 356 2.03 -18.80 -8.05
C TYR A 356 2.26 -20.08 -7.25
N ASN A 357 3.52 -20.34 -6.87
CA ASN A 357 3.96 -21.56 -6.21
C ASN A 357 5.07 -21.29 -5.18
N PHE A 358 4.96 -20.21 -4.42
CA PHE A 358 5.97 -19.77 -3.45
C PHE A 358 6.25 -20.82 -2.37
N ALA A 359 5.20 -21.44 -1.81
CA ALA A 359 5.34 -22.48 -0.80
C ALA A 359 6.06 -23.73 -1.33
N ASN A 360 5.73 -24.19 -2.54
CA ASN A 360 6.42 -25.32 -3.14
C ASN A 360 7.88 -25.00 -3.48
N PHE A 361 8.16 -23.78 -3.93
CA PHE A 361 9.51 -23.30 -4.14
C PHE A 361 10.33 -23.37 -2.83
N LEU A 362 9.77 -22.92 -1.69
CA LEU A 362 10.43 -22.99 -0.40
C LEU A 362 10.66 -24.44 0.08
N ARG A 363 9.67 -25.34 -0.08
CA ARG A 363 9.82 -26.75 0.30
C ARG A 363 10.93 -27.46 -0.49
N SER A 364 11.20 -27.03 -1.72
CA SER A 364 12.28 -27.55 -2.55
C SER A 364 13.64 -26.91 -2.27
N SER A 365 13.69 -25.84 -1.46
CA SER A 365 14.92 -25.15 -1.15
C SER A 365 15.70 -25.87 -0.04
N SER A 366 17.03 -25.88 -0.17
CA SER A 366 17.93 -26.60 0.76
C SER A 366 18.10 -25.95 2.14
N GLY A 367 17.51 -24.77 2.36
CA GLY A 367 17.80 -23.95 3.54
C GLY A 367 19.17 -23.26 3.50
N ARG A 368 19.96 -23.46 2.44
CA ARG A 368 21.23 -22.78 2.19
C ARG A 368 21.06 -21.63 1.20
N LEU A 369 22.02 -20.70 1.25
CA LEU A 369 22.04 -19.47 0.44
C LEU A 369 23.23 -19.42 -0.52
N ASP A 370 23.81 -20.59 -0.87
CA ASP A 370 24.90 -20.65 -1.82
C ASP A 370 24.52 -19.96 -3.14
N GLY A 371 25.37 -19.05 -3.59
CA GLY A 371 25.17 -18.24 -4.79
C GLY A 371 24.25 -17.04 -4.64
N ILE A 372 23.65 -16.81 -3.46
CA ILE A 372 22.84 -15.62 -3.17
C ILE A 372 23.77 -14.46 -2.76
N LYS A 373 23.53 -13.28 -3.34
CA LYS A 373 24.21 -12.03 -3.00
C LYS A 373 23.27 -11.11 -2.24
N ILE A 374 23.68 -10.70 -1.06
CA ILE A 374 22.93 -9.84 -0.14
C ILE A 374 23.63 -8.50 -0.03
N GLY A 375 22.93 -7.41 -0.35
CA GLY A 375 23.39 -6.04 -0.12
C GLY A 375 22.96 -5.54 1.27
N ILE A 376 23.89 -5.03 2.08
CA ILE A 376 23.57 -4.27 3.31
C ILE A 376 23.42 -2.80 2.92
N LEU A 377 22.21 -2.24 3.02
CA LEU A 377 21.96 -0.87 2.59
C LEU A 377 22.56 0.14 3.56
N LYS A 378 23.63 0.79 3.17
CA LYS A 378 24.33 1.80 3.99
C LYS A 378 23.38 2.86 4.53
N GLU A 379 22.55 3.46 3.69
CA GLU A 379 21.61 4.51 4.05
C GLU A 379 20.52 4.03 5.02
N GLY A 380 20.16 2.76 4.99
CA GLY A 380 19.19 2.17 5.90
C GLY A 380 19.69 1.96 7.34
N PHE A 381 21.01 1.88 7.51
CA PHE A 381 21.67 1.64 8.79
C PHE A 381 22.25 2.88 9.45
N HIS A 382 22.67 3.87 8.66
CA HIS A 382 23.46 5.02 9.14
C HIS A 382 22.66 6.32 9.27
N GLN A 383 21.33 6.24 9.40
CA GLN A 383 20.52 7.40 9.74
C GLN A 383 20.60 7.70 11.25
N GLU A 384 20.64 8.98 11.62
CA GLU A 384 20.77 9.43 13.02
C GLU A 384 19.66 8.87 13.94
N ILE A 385 18.48 8.57 13.38
CA ILE A 385 17.33 8.04 14.12
C ILE A 385 17.45 6.55 14.42
N VAL A 386 18.32 5.82 13.73
CA VAL A 386 18.47 4.36 13.92
C VAL A 386 19.17 4.09 15.25
N ASP A 387 18.48 3.39 16.16
CA ASP A 387 19.05 2.94 17.44
C ASP A 387 20.26 2.03 17.15
N PRO A 388 21.45 2.35 17.69
CA PRO A 388 22.65 1.52 17.47
C PRO A 388 22.44 0.05 17.82
N ARG A 389 21.63 -0.26 18.82
CA ARG A 389 21.33 -1.65 19.24
C ARG A 389 20.52 -2.39 18.18
N VAL A 390 19.55 -1.72 17.54
CA VAL A 390 18.80 -2.29 16.39
C VAL A 390 19.73 -2.49 15.21
N ARG A 391 20.55 -1.47 14.88
CA ARG A 391 21.56 -1.56 13.82
C ARG A 391 22.44 -2.77 13.99
N ASP A 392 23.08 -2.88 15.16
CA ASP A 392 24.07 -3.91 15.44
C ASP A 392 23.42 -5.32 15.45
N HIS A 393 22.17 -5.42 15.92
CA HIS A 393 21.41 -6.67 15.93
C HIS A 393 21.05 -7.16 14.53
N VAL A 394 20.63 -6.26 13.63
CA VAL A 394 20.34 -6.59 12.22
C VAL A 394 21.63 -6.90 11.45
N LEU A 395 22.73 -6.22 11.73
CA LEU A 395 24.04 -6.55 11.14
C LEU A 395 24.51 -7.94 11.55
N MET A 396 24.36 -8.29 12.83
CA MET A 396 24.65 -9.65 13.32
C MET A 396 23.80 -10.70 12.59
N ALA A 397 22.51 -10.43 12.38
CA ALA A 397 21.64 -11.33 11.62
C ALA A 397 22.12 -11.48 10.16
N ALA A 398 22.49 -10.39 9.50
CA ALA A 398 23.03 -10.43 8.14
C ALA A 398 24.34 -11.23 8.04
N GLN A 399 25.27 -11.08 9.02
CA GLN A 399 26.49 -11.86 9.11
C GLN A 399 26.21 -13.37 9.30
N LYS A 400 25.20 -13.73 10.08
CA LYS A 400 24.78 -15.13 10.22
C LYS A 400 24.33 -15.76 8.89
N LEU A 401 23.78 -14.97 7.96
CA LEU A 401 23.41 -15.47 6.62
C LEU A 401 24.62 -15.85 5.77
N GLU A 402 25.82 -15.29 6.03
CA GLU A 402 27.06 -15.72 5.38
C GLU A 402 27.41 -17.18 5.72
N SER A 403 27.15 -17.62 6.95
CA SER A 403 27.38 -19.01 7.36
C SER A 403 26.49 -20.01 6.59
N LEU A 404 25.40 -19.52 5.98
CA LEU A 404 24.52 -20.31 5.12
C LEU A 404 24.98 -20.32 3.65
N GLY A 405 26.06 -19.61 3.30
CA GLY A 405 26.67 -19.57 1.96
C GLY A 405 26.34 -18.32 1.16
N ALA A 406 25.66 -17.33 1.72
CA ALA A 406 25.43 -16.05 1.04
C ALA A 406 26.73 -15.21 0.96
N ALA A 407 26.87 -14.45 -0.12
CA ALA A 407 27.85 -13.35 -0.18
C ALA A 407 27.17 -12.08 0.34
N VAL A 408 27.71 -11.47 1.40
CA VAL A 408 27.13 -10.27 2.04
C VAL A 408 28.09 -9.09 1.88
N GLU A 409 27.60 -8.00 1.27
CA GLU A 409 28.40 -6.82 0.94
C GLU A 409 27.63 -5.54 1.25
N GLU A 410 28.32 -4.43 1.53
CA GLU A 410 27.68 -3.11 1.65
C GLU A 410 27.27 -2.60 0.27
N VAL A 411 26.04 -2.05 0.18
CA VAL A 411 25.51 -1.38 -1.00
C VAL A 411 25.03 0.02 -0.63
N SER A 412 25.24 0.98 -1.52
CA SER A 412 24.77 2.38 -1.34
C SER A 412 23.73 2.74 -2.40
N VAL A 413 22.61 3.26 -1.96
CA VAL A 413 21.55 3.86 -2.78
C VAL A 413 21.16 5.22 -2.15
N PRO A 414 21.94 6.29 -2.39
CA PRO A 414 21.78 7.57 -1.69
C PRO A 414 20.39 8.17 -1.80
N LEU A 415 19.68 7.93 -2.93
CA LEU A 415 18.29 8.38 -3.12
C LEU A 415 17.30 7.73 -2.15
N HIS A 416 17.69 6.69 -1.41
CA HIS A 416 16.87 6.11 -0.34
C HIS A 416 16.47 7.17 0.70
N LEU A 417 17.36 8.10 1.00
CA LEU A 417 17.13 9.16 2.00
C LEU A 417 16.03 10.16 1.59
N GLU A 418 15.73 10.28 0.30
CA GLU A 418 14.65 11.13 -0.21
C GLU A 418 13.28 10.45 -0.13
N GLY A 419 13.25 9.13 -0.03
CA GLY A 419 12.04 8.31 -0.06
C GLY A 419 10.99 8.71 0.99
N PRO A 420 11.35 8.89 2.27
CA PRO A 420 10.40 9.29 3.31
C PRO A 420 9.74 10.64 3.05
N SER A 421 10.50 11.61 2.51
CA SER A 421 9.97 12.93 2.14
C SER A 421 8.99 12.84 0.98
N ILE A 422 9.35 12.09 -0.07
CA ILE A 422 8.50 11.87 -1.24
C ILE A 422 7.20 11.20 -0.83
N TRP A 423 7.27 10.10 -0.09
CA TRP A 423 6.12 9.40 0.45
C TRP A 423 5.22 10.30 1.29
N THR A 424 5.82 11.11 2.19
CA THR A 424 5.06 12.03 3.04
C THR A 424 4.23 12.99 2.19
N LEU A 425 4.83 13.59 1.15
CA LEU A 425 4.14 14.54 0.28
C LEU A 425 3.02 13.86 -0.53
N GLN A 426 3.26 12.65 -1.05
CA GLN A 426 2.24 11.85 -1.74
C GLN A 426 1.08 11.57 -0.80
N GLN A 427 1.33 11.01 0.38
CA GLN A 427 0.29 10.65 1.35
C GLN A 427 -0.48 11.86 1.90
N ARG A 428 0.13 13.04 2.02
CA ARG A 428 -0.59 14.24 2.42
C ARG A 428 -1.52 14.75 1.32
N ILE A 429 -1.06 14.77 0.07
CA ILE A 429 -1.85 15.28 -1.06
C ILE A 429 -2.98 14.31 -1.42
N SER A 430 -2.66 13.03 -1.65
CA SER A 430 -3.66 12.03 -2.04
C SER A 430 -4.59 11.65 -0.90
N GLY A 431 -4.08 11.45 0.32
CA GLY A 431 -4.89 11.16 1.49
C GLY A 431 -5.89 12.27 1.82
N SER A 432 -5.49 13.55 1.69
CA SER A 432 -6.41 14.67 1.79
C SER A 432 -7.53 14.58 0.74
N SER A 433 -7.16 14.31 -0.52
CA SER A 433 -8.13 14.15 -1.61
C SER A 433 -9.07 12.98 -1.35
N GLY A 434 -8.54 11.85 -0.85
CA GLY A 434 -9.32 10.67 -0.46
C GLY A 434 -10.31 10.98 0.65
N ILE A 435 -9.87 11.56 1.77
CA ILE A 435 -10.72 11.90 2.92
C ILE A 435 -11.85 12.88 2.51
N LEU A 436 -11.55 13.83 1.64
CA LEU A 436 -12.52 14.83 1.17
C LEU A 436 -13.40 14.35 -0.02
N GLY A 437 -13.29 13.08 -0.45
CA GLY A 437 -14.06 12.54 -1.56
C GLY A 437 -13.69 13.11 -2.92
N ARG A 438 -12.43 13.52 -3.10
CA ARG A 438 -11.89 14.13 -4.32
C ARG A 438 -10.89 13.22 -5.06
N ALA A 439 -10.69 11.99 -4.57
CA ALA A 439 -9.81 11.03 -5.22
C ALA A 439 -10.46 10.47 -6.48
N THR A 440 -9.69 10.42 -7.57
CA THR A 440 -10.10 9.88 -8.87
C THR A 440 -8.88 9.26 -9.56
N GLY A 441 -9.08 8.63 -10.71
CA GLY A 441 -7.98 8.37 -11.66
C GLY A 441 -7.43 6.96 -11.70
N HIS A 442 -8.12 5.97 -11.15
CA HIS A 442 -7.79 4.55 -11.39
C HIS A 442 -9.03 3.76 -11.86
N ARG A 443 -8.79 2.61 -12.48
CA ARG A 443 -9.83 1.70 -12.95
C ARG A 443 -9.87 0.50 -12.00
N GLY A 444 -10.82 0.51 -11.08
CA GLY A 444 -11.03 -0.54 -10.09
C GLY A 444 -12.46 -0.49 -9.58
N LEU A 445 -12.79 -1.35 -8.63
CA LEU A 445 -14.09 -1.30 -7.96
C LEU A 445 -14.12 -0.10 -6.99
N GLY A 446 -15.05 0.84 -7.22
CA GLY A 446 -15.36 1.89 -6.26
C GLY A 446 -16.26 1.38 -5.14
N LEU A 447 -15.94 1.71 -3.88
CA LEU A 447 -16.77 1.38 -2.72
C LEU A 447 -17.80 2.50 -2.50
N THR A 448 -18.83 2.57 -3.35
CA THR A 448 -19.82 3.66 -3.35
C THR A 448 -20.60 3.75 -2.05
N GLU A 449 -20.84 2.65 -1.36
CA GLU A 449 -21.49 2.60 -0.04
C GLU A 449 -20.62 3.30 1.02
N PHE A 450 -19.31 3.09 0.99
CA PHE A 450 -18.37 3.80 1.85
C PHE A 450 -18.35 5.30 1.56
N GLU A 451 -18.30 5.68 0.28
CA GLU A 451 -18.35 7.09 -0.12
C GLU A 451 -19.65 7.77 0.35
N LYS A 452 -20.80 7.13 0.18
CA LYS A 452 -22.12 7.63 0.62
C LYS A 452 -22.22 7.75 2.15
N ALA A 453 -21.60 6.84 2.91
CA ALA A 453 -21.63 6.87 4.38
C ALA A 453 -20.83 8.04 4.97
N ARG A 454 -19.74 8.47 4.33
CA ARG A 454 -18.81 9.47 4.85
C ARG A 454 -18.90 10.85 4.19
N LEU A 455 -19.62 10.98 3.08
CA LEU A 455 -19.76 12.22 2.35
C LEU A 455 -21.20 12.75 2.37
N PRO A 456 -21.42 14.07 2.30
CA PRO A 456 -20.40 15.12 2.26
C PRO A 456 -19.61 15.20 3.58
N PHE A 457 -18.30 15.51 3.47
CA PHE A 457 -17.46 15.67 4.65
C PHE A 457 -17.79 17.00 5.34
N THR A 458 -18.11 16.97 6.62
CA THR A 458 -18.65 18.09 7.39
C THR A 458 -17.70 18.54 8.49
N ASP A 459 -17.94 19.74 9.06
CA ASP A 459 -17.21 20.26 10.20
C ASP A 459 -17.29 19.33 11.43
N PRO A 460 -18.45 18.78 11.85
CA PRO A 460 -18.51 17.77 12.89
C PRO A 460 -17.67 16.53 12.60
N SER A 461 -17.65 16.05 11.35
CA SER A 461 -16.78 14.92 10.94
C SER A 461 -15.32 15.27 11.07
N PHE A 462 -14.91 16.49 10.67
CA PHE A 462 -13.54 16.97 10.82
C PHE A 462 -13.10 17.04 12.28
N HIS A 463 -13.96 17.50 13.18
CA HIS A 463 -13.65 17.58 14.61
C HIS A 463 -13.39 16.22 15.25
N LYS A 464 -14.01 15.15 14.78
CA LYS A 464 -13.80 13.78 15.25
C LYS A 464 -12.54 13.12 14.71
N LEU A 465 -11.91 13.66 13.67
CA LEU A 465 -10.67 13.09 13.16
C LEU A 465 -9.57 13.11 14.22
N PHE A 466 -8.80 12.04 14.29
CA PHE A 466 -7.60 11.98 15.11
C PHE A 466 -6.54 12.98 14.58
N PRO A 467 -5.63 13.52 15.40
CA PRO A 467 -4.63 14.52 14.99
C PRO A 467 -3.85 14.16 13.73
N SER A 468 -3.43 12.89 13.56
CA SER A 468 -2.72 12.44 12.35
C SER A 468 -3.55 12.62 11.08
N THR A 469 -4.84 12.28 11.14
CA THR A 469 -5.76 12.39 10.00
C THR A 469 -6.13 13.85 9.71
N LYS A 470 -6.37 14.67 10.75
CA LYS A 470 -6.52 16.13 10.59
C LYS A 470 -5.30 16.75 9.91
N ASN A 471 -4.10 16.38 10.36
CA ASN A 471 -2.84 16.86 9.78
C ASN A 471 -2.72 16.48 8.29
N THR A 472 -3.19 15.30 7.90
CA THR A 472 -3.22 14.90 6.49
C THR A 472 -4.11 15.84 5.67
N VAL A 473 -5.33 16.14 6.14
CA VAL A 473 -6.24 17.06 5.45
C VAL A 473 -5.64 18.46 5.35
N ILE A 474 -5.15 19.01 6.46
CA ILE A 474 -4.60 20.36 6.50
C ILE A 474 -3.38 20.50 5.58
N ASN A 475 -2.42 19.58 5.71
CA ASN A 475 -1.20 19.61 4.90
C ASN A 475 -1.49 19.38 3.41
N GLY A 476 -2.41 18.47 3.08
CA GLY A 476 -2.78 18.21 1.70
C GLY A 476 -3.38 19.44 1.02
N LEU A 477 -4.30 20.13 1.70
CA LEU A 477 -4.88 21.39 1.18
C LEU A 477 -3.80 22.46 0.99
N TYR A 478 -2.90 22.62 1.98
CA TYR A 478 -1.79 23.57 1.89
C TYR A 478 -0.86 23.26 0.72
N LEU A 479 -0.47 21.98 0.56
CA LEU A 479 0.45 21.57 -0.50
C LEU A 479 -0.17 21.74 -1.90
N GLN A 480 -1.46 21.44 -2.05
CA GLN A 480 -2.17 21.62 -3.32
C GLN A 480 -2.26 23.10 -3.72
N ASP A 481 -2.44 24.00 -2.75
CA ASP A 481 -2.51 25.46 -2.98
C ASP A 481 -1.13 26.06 -3.29
N LYS A 482 -0.11 25.75 -2.47
CA LYS A 482 1.20 26.40 -2.53
C LYS A 482 2.20 25.76 -3.49
N PHE A 483 2.02 24.50 -3.84
CA PHE A 483 2.96 23.75 -4.66
C PHE A 483 2.27 23.02 -5.81
N PRO A 484 1.70 23.74 -6.80
CA PRO A 484 1.02 23.12 -7.93
C PRO A 484 1.97 22.19 -8.69
N GLY A 485 1.50 20.98 -9.00
CA GLY A 485 2.29 19.94 -9.69
C GLY A 485 3.24 19.14 -8.79
N LEU A 486 3.29 19.41 -7.49
CA LEU A 486 4.19 18.72 -6.56
C LEU A 486 3.93 17.20 -6.53
N TYR A 487 2.68 16.75 -6.52
CA TYR A 487 2.34 15.33 -6.56
C TYR A 487 2.96 14.63 -7.77
N SER A 488 2.77 15.17 -8.97
CA SER A 488 3.36 14.62 -10.20
C SER A 488 4.89 14.60 -10.14
N LYS A 489 5.51 15.64 -9.53
CA LYS A 489 6.97 15.68 -9.33
C LYS A 489 7.45 14.56 -8.40
N THR A 490 6.73 14.29 -7.31
CA THR A 490 7.09 13.20 -6.38
C THR A 490 7.00 11.83 -7.06
N VAL A 491 5.99 11.60 -7.90
CA VAL A 491 5.87 10.39 -8.72
C VAL A 491 7.08 10.22 -9.65
N ASN A 492 7.48 11.29 -10.32
CA ASN A 492 8.65 11.26 -11.23
C ASN A 492 9.97 10.98 -10.48
N ILE A 493 10.17 11.59 -9.31
CA ILE A 493 11.36 11.31 -8.49
C ILE A 493 11.30 9.90 -7.91
N GLY A 494 10.12 9.40 -7.53
CA GLY A 494 9.92 8.01 -7.12
C GLY A 494 10.40 7.01 -8.19
N ARG A 495 10.20 7.32 -9.49
CA ARG A 495 10.77 6.55 -10.60
C ARG A 495 12.30 6.54 -10.59
N GLN A 496 12.94 7.68 -10.31
CA GLN A 496 14.42 7.73 -10.20
C GLN A 496 14.94 6.85 -9.06
N ILE A 497 14.23 6.82 -7.92
CA ILE A 497 14.58 5.92 -6.81
C ILE A 497 14.39 4.46 -7.25
N SER A 498 13.27 4.14 -7.90
CA SER A 498 13.04 2.80 -8.44
C SER A 498 14.15 2.34 -9.38
N ASP A 499 14.57 3.20 -10.30
CA ASP A 499 15.68 2.92 -11.23
C ASP A 499 17.02 2.72 -10.49
N ALA A 500 17.26 3.45 -9.39
CA ALA A 500 18.46 3.27 -8.58
C ALA A 500 18.48 1.90 -7.91
N TYR A 501 17.35 1.46 -7.35
CA TYR A 501 17.21 0.11 -6.79
C TYR A 501 17.31 -0.98 -7.86
N GLN A 502 16.68 -0.79 -9.03
CA GLN A 502 16.81 -1.75 -10.14
C GLN A 502 18.26 -1.95 -10.58
N ARG A 503 19.09 -0.89 -10.56
CA ARG A 503 20.53 -1.03 -10.80
C ARG A 503 21.24 -1.82 -9.72
N ALA A 504 20.90 -1.61 -8.45
CA ALA A 504 21.46 -2.40 -7.34
C ALA A 504 21.05 -3.89 -7.46
N PHE A 505 19.81 -4.18 -7.83
CA PHE A 505 19.33 -5.54 -8.06
C PHE A 505 19.89 -6.24 -9.31
N GLN A 506 20.68 -5.56 -10.15
CA GLN A 506 21.51 -6.25 -11.16
C GLN A 506 22.68 -7.02 -10.54
N THR A 507 23.09 -6.65 -9.32
CA THR A 507 24.21 -7.25 -8.60
C THR A 507 23.76 -8.09 -7.42
N TYR A 508 22.73 -7.64 -6.69
CA TYR A 508 22.24 -8.27 -5.46
C TYR A 508 20.89 -8.93 -5.69
N ASP A 509 20.69 -10.12 -5.12
CA ASP A 509 19.40 -10.82 -5.14
C ASP A 509 18.41 -10.20 -4.16
N VAL A 510 18.91 -9.74 -3.00
CA VAL A 510 18.16 -9.02 -1.97
C VAL A 510 18.99 -7.92 -1.33
N ILE A 511 18.31 -6.94 -0.75
CA ILE A 511 18.91 -5.88 0.06
C ILE A 511 18.30 -5.93 1.45
N ILE A 512 19.15 -5.81 2.48
CA ILE A 512 18.78 -5.90 3.90
C ILE A 512 19.00 -4.56 4.61
N MET A 513 18.09 -4.24 5.55
CA MET A 513 18.18 -3.12 6.47
C MET A 513 17.28 -3.35 7.70
N PRO A 514 17.37 -2.55 8.78
CA PRO A 514 16.36 -2.57 9.83
C PRO A 514 14.96 -2.25 9.27
N THR A 515 13.94 -3.00 9.68
CA THR A 515 12.55 -2.67 9.29
C THR A 515 12.15 -1.32 9.89
N THR A 516 12.37 -1.17 11.17
CA THR A 516 12.08 0.04 11.95
C THR A 516 13.37 0.54 12.59
N PRO A 517 13.55 1.87 12.75
CA PRO A 517 14.78 2.42 13.31
C PRO A 517 14.96 2.11 14.81
N PHE A 518 13.91 1.72 15.50
CA PHE A 518 13.91 1.37 16.92
C PHE A 518 12.84 0.28 17.18
N VAL A 519 12.91 -0.37 18.34
CA VAL A 519 11.88 -1.32 18.80
C VAL A 519 10.63 -0.57 19.27
N ALA A 520 9.53 -1.29 19.53
CA ALA A 520 8.26 -0.69 19.89
C ALA A 520 8.41 0.40 20.98
N PRO A 521 7.98 1.64 20.74
CA PRO A 521 7.93 2.70 21.74
C PRO A 521 6.68 2.57 22.62
N ARG A 522 6.60 3.33 23.71
CA ARG A 522 5.35 3.51 24.44
C ARG A 522 4.32 4.26 23.60
N HIS A 523 3.07 4.10 23.98
CA HIS A 523 1.98 4.88 23.37
C HIS A 523 2.18 6.38 23.60
N GLY A 524 1.77 7.19 22.62
CA GLY A 524 1.79 8.64 22.73
C GLY A 524 0.55 9.20 23.43
N ALA A 525 0.60 10.49 23.75
CA ALA A 525 -0.53 11.19 24.35
C ALA A 525 -1.65 11.43 23.33
N ARG A 526 -2.83 10.82 23.56
CA ARG A 526 -4.00 10.93 22.67
C ARG A 526 -4.62 12.33 22.66
N ASP A 527 -4.49 13.06 23.74
CA ASP A 527 -5.05 14.40 23.99
C ASP A 527 -4.13 15.55 23.55
N SER A 528 -2.93 15.24 23.10
CA SER A 528 -1.96 16.19 22.58
C SER A 528 -1.72 16.01 21.09
N VAL A 529 -1.82 17.09 20.31
CA VAL A 529 -1.55 17.02 18.86
C VAL A 529 -0.11 16.58 18.62
N LEU A 530 0.89 17.26 19.16
CA LEU A 530 2.30 16.91 18.95
C LEU A 530 2.68 15.61 19.66
N GLY A 531 2.21 15.39 20.90
CA GLY A 531 2.49 14.17 21.66
C GLY A 531 1.94 12.91 21.00
N SER A 532 0.88 13.04 20.17
CA SER A 532 0.36 11.90 19.39
C SER A 532 1.25 11.50 18.22
N PHE A 533 2.13 12.37 17.74
CA PHE A 533 3.09 12.06 16.67
C PHE A 533 4.43 11.54 17.19
N GLU A 534 4.81 11.91 18.40
CA GLU A 534 6.15 11.69 18.95
C GLU A 534 6.63 10.23 18.82
N PRO A 535 5.82 9.19 19.15
CA PRO A 535 6.25 7.81 19.03
C PRO A 535 6.45 7.32 17.59
N THR A 536 5.94 8.05 16.60
CA THR A 536 5.94 7.63 15.19
C THR A 536 6.92 8.40 14.31
N ILE A 537 7.62 9.40 14.90
CA ILE A 537 8.58 10.22 14.15
C ILE A 537 9.70 9.33 13.60
N GLY A 538 9.88 9.35 12.27
CA GLY A 538 10.89 8.61 11.55
C GLY A 538 10.67 7.10 11.46
N LEU A 539 9.57 6.57 11.99
CA LEU A 539 9.32 5.13 12.06
C LEU A 539 9.28 4.45 10.67
N THR A 540 8.85 5.17 9.64
CA THR A 540 8.74 4.66 8.27
C THR A 540 9.97 4.92 7.40
N THR A 541 11.08 5.37 7.98
CA THR A 541 12.26 5.81 7.23
C THR A 541 12.81 4.75 6.27
N ASN A 542 12.75 3.46 6.62
CA ASN A 542 13.21 2.36 5.79
C ASN A 542 12.07 1.63 5.06
N THR A 543 10.81 1.87 5.41
CA THR A 543 9.68 1.14 4.83
C THR A 543 8.99 1.91 3.70
N ALA A 544 8.77 3.22 3.87
CA ALA A 544 7.97 4.06 2.96
C ALA A 544 8.53 4.10 1.52
N VAL A 545 9.85 4.09 1.37
CA VAL A 545 10.54 4.06 0.08
C VAL A 545 10.03 2.91 -0.82
N PHE A 546 9.76 1.74 -0.24
CA PHE A 546 9.34 0.56 -1.01
C PHE A 546 7.83 0.55 -1.33
N ASN A 547 7.05 1.46 -0.79
CA ASN A 547 5.72 1.78 -1.31
C ASN A 547 5.83 2.67 -2.55
N VAL A 548 6.66 3.73 -2.48
CA VAL A 548 6.93 4.63 -3.60
C VAL A 548 7.49 3.91 -4.82
N THR A 549 8.39 2.95 -4.60
CA THR A 549 9.08 2.21 -5.68
C THR A 549 8.37 0.92 -6.11
N GLY A 550 7.43 0.42 -5.29
CA GLY A 550 6.68 -0.80 -5.55
C GLY A 550 7.43 -2.11 -5.33
N HIS A 551 8.70 -2.10 -4.88
CA HIS A 551 9.50 -3.32 -4.67
C HIS A 551 8.93 -4.20 -3.55
N PRO A 552 8.98 -5.54 -3.67
CA PRO A 552 8.58 -6.45 -2.61
C PRO A 552 9.51 -6.31 -1.41
N ALA A 553 8.94 -6.29 -0.21
CA ALA A 553 9.67 -6.16 1.03
C ALA A 553 9.02 -7.00 2.14
N MET A 554 9.83 -7.72 2.89
CA MET A 554 9.39 -8.56 4.01
C MET A 554 10.07 -8.11 5.30
N SER A 555 9.29 -7.90 6.36
CA SER A 555 9.81 -7.78 7.71
C SER A 555 9.78 -9.12 8.40
N MET A 556 10.86 -9.48 9.07
CA MET A 556 10.92 -10.70 9.87
C MET A 556 11.70 -10.47 11.16
N PRO A 557 11.36 -11.20 12.26
CA PRO A 557 12.04 -11.04 13.53
C PRO A 557 13.42 -11.68 13.49
N VAL A 558 14.40 -11.00 14.11
CA VAL A 558 15.79 -11.48 14.19
C VAL A 558 16.33 -11.54 15.62
N GLY A 559 15.52 -11.27 16.63
CA GLY A 559 15.87 -11.34 18.03
C GLY A 559 15.18 -10.29 18.88
N PHE A 560 15.71 -10.06 20.07
CA PHE A 560 15.16 -9.11 21.05
C PHE A 560 16.25 -8.17 21.54
N ILE A 561 15.88 -6.91 21.81
CA ILE A 561 16.69 -5.97 22.57
C ILE A 561 15.84 -5.31 23.66
N PRO A 562 16.46 -4.74 24.69
CA PRO A 562 15.74 -3.98 25.72
C PRO A 562 15.01 -2.77 25.12
N ALA A 563 13.84 -2.47 25.63
CA ALA A 563 13.14 -1.21 25.34
C ALA A 563 14.04 -0.01 25.67
N LYS A 564 13.76 1.13 25.02
CA LYS A 564 14.57 2.34 25.21
C LYS A 564 14.45 2.92 26.64
N ASP A 565 13.29 2.79 27.24
CA ASP A 565 12.88 3.38 28.51
C ASP A 565 12.85 2.38 29.67
N ASP A 566 12.92 1.06 29.39
CA ASP A 566 12.91 0.00 30.41
C ASP A 566 13.77 -1.19 29.98
N ALA A 567 14.94 -1.34 30.58
CA ALA A 567 15.88 -2.41 30.26
C ALA A 567 15.38 -3.83 30.61
N GLN A 568 14.32 -3.94 31.42
CA GLN A 568 13.71 -5.23 31.77
C GLN A 568 12.70 -5.71 30.72
N VAL A 569 12.25 -4.82 29.83
CA VAL A 569 11.29 -5.12 28.77
C VAL A 569 12.01 -5.44 27.49
N MET A 570 11.97 -6.71 27.08
CA MET A 570 12.59 -7.18 25.84
C MET A 570 11.57 -7.14 24.71
N LEU A 571 11.93 -6.45 23.61
CA LEU A 571 11.05 -6.22 22.45
C LEU A 571 11.70 -6.72 21.17
N PRO A 572 10.90 -7.26 20.22
CA PRO A 572 11.42 -7.80 18.97
C PRO A 572 12.13 -6.76 18.11
N VAL A 573 13.16 -7.22 17.40
CA VAL A 573 13.86 -6.48 16.32
C VAL A 573 13.48 -7.07 14.99
N GLY A 574 13.02 -6.22 14.05
CA GLY A 574 12.68 -6.61 12.68
C GLY A 574 13.80 -6.30 11.70
N MET A 575 14.16 -7.30 10.90
CA MET A 575 15.00 -7.16 9.71
C MET A 575 14.10 -7.06 8.47
N GLN A 576 14.31 -6.04 7.63
CA GLN A 576 13.64 -5.92 6.34
C GLN A 576 14.51 -6.51 5.24
N ILE A 577 13.92 -7.40 4.44
CA ILE A 577 14.52 -8.01 3.25
C ILE A 577 13.74 -7.50 2.03
N VAL A 578 14.43 -6.84 1.10
CA VAL A 578 13.85 -6.24 -0.11
C VAL A 578 14.37 -6.97 -1.33
N GLY A 579 13.50 -7.27 -2.28
CA GLY A 579 13.84 -7.89 -3.57
C GLY A 579 13.59 -6.97 -4.76
N GLY A 580 14.10 -7.35 -5.92
CA GLY A 580 13.72 -6.73 -7.19
C GLY A 580 12.22 -6.88 -7.46
N LEU A 581 11.66 -6.07 -8.36
CA LEU A 581 10.24 -6.18 -8.75
C LEU A 581 9.93 -7.60 -9.24
N TRP A 582 8.85 -8.21 -8.74
CA TRP A 582 8.40 -9.57 -9.05
C TRP A 582 9.36 -10.67 -8.57
N GLN A 583 10.26 -10.36 -7.60
CA GLN A 583 11.22 -11.32 -7.03
C GLN A 583 10.85 -11.71 -5.59
N GLU A 584 9.59 -11.97 -5.32
CA GLU A 584 9.10 -12.45 -4.02
C GLU A 584 9.83 -13.74 -3.59
N LYS A 585 10.16 -14.62 -4.54
CA LYS A 585 10.90 -15.85 -4.26
C LYS A 585 12.25 -15.59 -3.61
N SER A 586 12.94 -14.52 -4.00
CA SER A 586 14.25 -14.16 -3.43
C SER A 586 14.13 -13.76 -1.96
N ILE A 587 13.18 -12.87 -1.61
CA ILE A 587 12.98 -12.45 -0.22
C ILE A 587 12.50 -13.61 0.66
N LEU A 588 11.57 -14.43 0.15
CA LEU A 588 11.07 -15.59 0.86
C LEU A 588 12.15 -16.66 1.09
N ARG A 589 13.03 -16.92 0.11
CA ARG A 589 14.16 -17.86 0.24
C ARG A 589 15.12 -17.46 1.35
N VAL A 590 15.51 -16.18 1.40
CA VAL A 590 16.44 -15.68 2.43
C VAL A 590 15.78 -15.75 3.81
N GLY A 591 14.52 -15.32 3.94
CA GLY A 591 13.79 -15.41 5.21
C GLY A 591 13.58 -16.86 5.67
N HIS A 592 13.21 -17.75 4.77
CA HIS A 592 13.03 -19.17 5.08
C HIS A 592 14.34 -19.86 5.51
N ALA A 593 15.45 -19.52 4.88
CA ALA A 593 16.77 -19.99 5.30
C ALA A 593 17.13 -19.48 6.71
N TRP A 594 16.80 -18.22 7.03
CA TRP A 594 16.98 -17.69 8.38
C TRP A 594 16.15 -18.47 9.41
N GLU A 595 14.85 -18.63 9.22
CA GLU A 595 13.95 -19.33 10.16
C GLU A 595 14.36 -20.78 10.43
N ASN A 596 14.82 -21.48 9.40
CA ASN A 596 15.19 -22.90 9.53
C ASN A 596 16.52 -23.14 10.25
N ASN A 597 17.38 -22.13 10.30
CA ASN A 597 18.73 -22.29 10.85
C ASN A 597 18.96 -21.54 12.17
N PHE A 598 18.11 -20.54 12.49
CA PHE A 598 18.29 -19.70 13.68
C PHE A 598 16.98 -19.52 14.45
N ASP A 599 17.00 -19.90 15.73
CA ASP A 599 15.90 -19.55 16.65
C ASP A 599 16.06 -18.09 17.11
N TRP A 600 15.39 -17.18 16.43
CA TRP A 600 15.43 -15.75 16.75
C TRP A 600 14.92 -15.46 18.18
N ARG A 601 14.07 -16.32 18.76
CA ARG A 601 13.53 -16.14 20.12
C ARG A 601 14.60 -16.35 21.19
N ALA A 602 15.62 -17.12 20.88
CA ALA A 602 16.79 -17.31 21.74
C ALA A 602 17.82 -16.18 21.64
N LEU A 603 17.75 -15.33 20.61
CA LEU A 603 18.72 -14.23 20.38
C LEU A 603 18.34 -12.99 21.20
N LYS A 604 18.76 -12.94 22.48
CA LYS A 604 18.42 -11.87 23.43
C LYS A 604 19.55 -10.87 23.72
N ASN A 605 20.83 -11.24 23.46
CA ASN A 605 21.99 -10.38 23.71
C ASN A 605 23.09 -10.58 22.66
N ILE A 606 23.67 -9.48 22.19
CA ILE A 606 24.83 -9.52 21.27
C ILE A 606 26.08 -10.01 21.99
N GLU A 607 26.23 -9.76 23.32
CA GLU A 607 27.43 -10.07 24.10
C GLU A 607 27.73 -11.57 24.21
N GLU A 608 26.73 -12.46 24.18
CA GLU A 608 26.95 -13.90 24.21
C GLU A 608 27.41 -14.50 22.86
N SER A 609 27.23 -13.77 21.77
CA SER A 609 27.56 -14.23 20.41
C SER A 609 28.98 -13.85 19.98
N THR A 610 29.59 -12.82 20.58
CA THR A 610 30.89 -12.26 20.17
C THR A 610 32.08 -13.07 20.65
N ASN A 611 31.92 -13.98 21.62
CA ASN A 611 33.00 -14.83 22.08
C ASN A 611 33.40 -15.99 21.13
N GLN A 612 32.77 -16.10 19.95
CA GLN A 612 33.08 -17.11 18.92
C GLN A 612 33.46 -16.54 17.54
N VAL A 613 33.55 -15.21 17.35
CA VAL A 613 33.91 -14.63 16.04
C VAL A 613 35.23 -13.86 16.16
N HIS A 614 36.30 -14.47 15.69
CA HIS A 614 37.55 -13.79 15.42
C HIS A 614 37.37 -12.76 14.30
N ASP A 615 37.87 -11.53 14.54
CA ASP A 615 38.18 -10.44 13.64
C ASP A 615 37.34 -10.34 12.34
N SER A 616 36.27 -9.57 12.41
CA SER A 616 35.51 -9.12 11.24
C SER A 616 36.24 -7.95 10.56
N PRO A 617 36.36 -7.93 9.22
CA PRO A 617 36.97 -6.83 8.46
C PRO A 617 36.23 -5.49 8.56
N PHE A 618 35.13 -5.42 9.27
CA PHE A 618 34.31 -4.19 9.39
C PHE A 618 34.69 -3.28 10.57
N ASN A 619 35.58 -3.70 11.46
CA ASN A 619 36.10 -2.86 12.54
C ASN A 619 37.48 -2.31 12.19
N GLY A 620 37.55 -1.12 11.61
CA GLY A 620 38.77 -0.31 11.64
C GLY A 620 39.50 -0.05 10.32
N ALA A 621 38.83 0.06 9.20
CA ALA A 621 39.45 0.63 8.01
C ALA A 621 39.23 2.16 7.94
N SER A 622 40.24 2.90 8.42
CA SER A 622 40.42 4.33 8.06
C SER A 622 40.52 4.43 6.53
N MET A 623 39.49 4.93 5.87
CA MET A 623 39.46 5.10 4.41
C MET A 623 40.49 6.12 3.97
N LYS A 624 41.52 5.67 3.27
CA LYS A 624 42.24 6.53 2.31
C LYS A 624 41.39 6.64 1.05
N SER A 625 40.83 7.82 0.84
CA SER A 625 40.04 8.16 -0.34
C SER A 625 40.88 8.11 -1.60
N ASN A 626 40.58 7.18 -2.51
CA ASN A 626 40.96 7.27 -3.92
C ASN A 626 39.70 7.72 -4.69
N SER A 627 39.46 9.03 -4.69
CA SER A 627 38.44 9.65 -5.53
C SER A 627 39.02 10.01 -6.87
N ARG A 628 38.52 9.42 -7.96
CA ARG A 628 38.58 10.04 -9.29
C ARG A 628 37.47 11.09 -9.39
N PRO A 629 37.73 12.28 -9.89
CA PRO A 629 36.76 13.36 -9.90
C PRO A 629 35.67 13.14 -10.96
N VAL A 630 34.42 13.27 -10.53
CA VAL A 630 33.25 13.48 -11.40
C VAL A 630 33.11 14.99 -11.61
N PRO A 631 32.75 15.48 -12.80
CA PRO A 631 32.70 16.91 -13.10
C PRO A 631 31.64 17.62 -12.28
N GLU A 632 32.00 18.75 -11.68
CA GLU A 632 31.14 19.67 -10.92
C GLU A 632 30.03 20.23 -11.81
N VAL A 633 28.78 20.06 -11.33
CA VAL A 633 27.66 20.92 -11.73
C VAL A 633 27.51 21.98 -10.67
N ASN A 634 27.84 23.21 -11.01
CA ASN A 634 27.67 24.39 -10.16
C ASN A 634 26.21 24.55 -9.74
N SER A 635 25.91 24.36 -8.46
CA SER A 635 24.68 24.82 -7.81
C SER A 635 25.03 25.84 -6.73
N THR A 636 24.71 27.10 -7.02
CA THR A 636 24.77 28.20 -6.09
C THR A 636 23.59 28.14 -5.11
N THR A 637 23.92 28.32 -3.81
CA THR A 637 23.11 28.76 -2.67
C THR A 637 22.10 27.79 -2.06
N SER A 638 22.54 27.13 -0.98
CA SER A 638 21.67 26.62 0.09
C SER A 638 21.49 27.70 1.19
N PRO A 639 20.29 27.90 1.71
CA PRO A 639 20.09 28.66 2.94
C PRO A 639 20.27 27.78 4.17
N THR A 640 21.13 28.21 5.06
CA THR A 640 21.44 27.64 6.37
C THR A 640 20.22 27.62 7.27
N LEU A 641 19.77 26.44 7.68
CA LEU A 641 18.77 26.26 8.74
C LEU A 641 19.39 26.58 10.11
N LYS A 642 18.98 27.68 10.71
CA LYS A 642 19.29 28.03 12.11
C LYS A 642 18.50 27.11 13.04
N ARG A 643 19.22 26.47 13.96
CA ARG A 643 18.64 25.73 15.10
C ARG A 643 17.76 26.69 15.93
N VAL A 644 16.47 26.35 16.06
CA VAL A 644 15.58 26.93 17.07
C VAL A 644 15.70 26.08 18.33
N LYS A 645 16.28 26.67 19.39
CA LYS A 645 16.19 26.10 20.74
C LYS A 645 14.80 26.41 21.26
N LEU A 646 14.02 25.39 21.55
CA LEU A 646 12.82 25.51 22.39
C LEU A 646 13.27 25.51 23.85
N SER A 647 13.07 26.60 24.52
CA SER A 647 13.13 26.71 25.97
C SER A 647 11.73 26.77 26.54
N ALA A 648 11.47 25.90 27.49
CA ALA A 648 10.40 25.75 28.48
C ALA A 648 8.99 26.25 28.13
#